data_d1a400f504ae3fdb16f2bae097f2a0a9
#
_entry.id   d1a400f504ae3fdb16f2bae097f2a0a9
#
_cell.length_a   1.000
_cell.length_b   1.000
_cell.length_c   1.000
_cell.angle_alpha   90.00
_cell.angle_beta   90.00
_cell.angle_gamma   90.00
#
_symmetry.space_group_name_H-M   'P 1'
#
loop_
_entity.id
_entity.type
_entity.pdbx_description
1 polymer ?
#
loop_
_entity_poly.entity_id
_entity_poly.type
_entity_poly.pdbx_seq_one_letter_code
_entity_poly.pdbx_strand_id
1 'polypeptide(L)'
;MKLVISAVLLLFIVFGTHHVSTKPDIPSQAEQAVSRMTLDEKLGQMLMPDFRNWQKKGQSSPEALTKMNDEVAGLIQKYRFGGVILFAENVKNTEQTVRLTDAFQKASPDIPLLLSIDQEGGIVTRLGEGTHFPGNMALGAARKTAYASQTGAIIGKELKALGINTNFAPVLDINNNPGNPVIGVRSFSSDRDLTASLGLASIKAQQKQDVAAAVKHFPGHGDTDVDSHYGLPLVTHNQERLRQIELYPFRKAIQAGADMIMTAHVQFPAFDDTTYKSKLDGSDILVPATLSKKVMTHLLREEMGFNGVIVTDALNMKAIADHFGQEEAVVMAVKAGVDIALMPAQVTSLQTENRFARVHSALKKAVQKGDIPLQQINKSAERIISLKIKRGIYPAPKETNLKKKIAKAKKTVGSKNHLKAEKQIAERSVTVLQNKNRTLPFKPKKNSRVLIAAPYEDQTASMEQTIRQLIKKKKIRPVTISKMNFAERTFHDEHKKQISDADYVITGSYVVKNDPVVNDGVIDDSVTDPGKWTTAFPRAVMKAAQSNQKPFVLMSLRNPYDAANFEEAEALMAVYGFKGYTDGQFLQPNIPAGIEAIFGQTTPQGRLPADIPSVTHPGTTLYPYGFGINLKTGKPL
;
A
#
# COMPACT_ATOMS: atom_id res chain seq x y z
N MET A 1 -32.81 57.25 -70.13
CA MET A 1 -31.52 56.67 -70.56
C MET A 1 -30.60 56.73 -69.35
N LYS A 2 -30.44 55.65 -68.58
CA LYS A 2 -29.52 55.57 -67.45
C LYS A 2 -28.62 54.35 -67.68
N LEU A 3 -27.33 54.57 -67.76
CA LEU A 3 -26.29 53.55 -67.84
C LEU A 3 -26.17 52.82 -66.50
N VAL A 4 -26.19 51.50 -66.55
CA VAL A 4 -25.85 50.63 -65.41
C VAL A 4 -24.46 50.07 -65.66
N ILE A 5 -23.50 50.43 -64.85
CA ILE A 5 -22.13 49.87 -64.86
C ILE A 5 -22.13 48.70 -63.87
N SER A 6 -21.96 47.44 -64.36
CA SER A 6 -21.75 46.29 -63.52
C SER A 6 -20.25 46.18 -63.14
N ALA A 7 -19.95 46.28 -61.86
CA ALA A 7 -18.63 45.98 -61.32
C ALA A 7 -18.58 44.48 -60.97
N VAL A 8 -17.69 43.71 -61.64
CA VAL A 8 -17.38 42.34 -61.30
C VAL A 8 -16.31 42.33 -60.20
N LEU A 9 -16.63 41.92 -59.00
CA LEU A 9 -15.73 41.72 -57.90
C LEU A 9 -15.09 40.32 -57.99
N LEU A 10 -13.83 40.21 -58.36
CA LEU A 10 -13.09 38.95 -58.31
C LEU A 10 -12.64 38.68 -56.87
N LEU A 11 -13.25 37.71 -56.20
CA LEU A 11 -12.84 37.23 -54.89
C LEU A 11 -11.71 36.20 -55.07
N PHE A 12 -10.46 36.62 -54.75
CA PHE A 12 -9.34 35.70 -54.60
C PHE A 12 -9.46 34.98 -53.22
N ILE A 13 -9.95 33.70 -53.23
CA ILE A 13 -9.88 32.83 -52.06
C ILE A 13 -8.44 32.29 -51.98
N VAL A 14 -7.64 32.89 -51.09
CA VAL A 14 -6.33 32.32 -50.70
C VAL A 14 -6.59 31.14 -49.77
N PHE A 15 -6.50 29.90 -50.25
CA PHE A 15 -6.44 28.71 -49.42
C PHE A 15 -5.05 28.70 -48.71
N GLY A 16 -4.99 29.29 -47.53
CA GLY A 16 -3.91 29.09 -46.61
C GLY A 16 -3.95 27.67 -46.07
N THR A 17 -3.11 26.78 -46.55
CA THR A 17 -2.86 25.47 -45.94
C THR A 17 -2.20 25.68 -44.59
N HIS A 18 -3.00 25.83 -43.54
CA HIS A 18 -2.48 25.69 -42.18
C HIS A 18 -2.06 24.24 -42.00
N HIS A 19 -0.78 23.95 -42.13
CA HIS A 19 -0.17 22.74 -41.59
C HIS A 19 -0.33 22.80 -40.05
N VAL A 20 -1.46 22.32 -39.54
CA VAL A 20 -1.57 21.98 -38.12
C VAL A 20 -0.63 20.80 -37.91
N SER A 21 0.56 21.08 -37.43
CA SER A 21 1.48 20.07 -36.91
C SER A 21 0.87 19.47 -35.65
N THR A 22 -0.05 18.51 -35.83
CA THR A 22 -0.57 17.73 -34.73
C THR A 22 0.57 16.84 -34.24
N LYS A 23 0.99 17.05 -32.98
CA LYS A 23 1.91 16.09 -32.35
C LYS A 23 1.27 14.71 -32.46
N PRO A 24 2.05 13.65 -32.84
CA PRO A 24 1.52 12.29 -32.86
C PRO A 24 0.87 11.97 -31.51
N ASP A 25 -0.18 11.18 -31.50
CA ASP A 25 -0.79 10.69 -30.27
C ASP A 25 0.17 9.77 -29.49
N ILE A 26 -0.14 9.51 -28.21
CA ILE A 26 0.75 8.72 -27.33
C ILE A 26 1.02 7.32 -27.90
N PRO A 27 0.02 6.55 -28.38
CA PRO A 27 0.27 5.25 -29.00
C PRO A 27 1.26 5.30 -30.17
N SER A 28 1.11 6.23 -31.11
CA SER A 28 2.03 6.40 -32.25
C SER A 28 3.45 6.76 -31.82
N GLN A 29 3.60 7.62 -30.81
CA GLN A 29 4.92 7.94 -30.24
C GLN A 29 5.58 6.72 -29.59
N ALA A 30 4.82 5.91 -28.87
CA ALA A 30 5.30 4.70 -28.22
C ALA A 30 5.71 3.64 -29.26
N GLU A 31 4.88 3.41 -30.26
CA GLU A 31 5.19 2.48 -31.36
C GLU A 31 6.47 2.90 -32.09
N GLN A 32 6.63 4.19 -32.40
CA GLN A 32 7.84 4.70 -33.02
C GLN A 32 9.08 4.52 -32.13
N ALA A 33 8.95 4.71 -30.82
CA ALA A 33 10.06 4.47 -29.90
C ALA A 33 10.44 2.99 -29.86
N VAL A 34 9.45 2.10 -29.72
CA VAL A 34 9.65 0.64 -29.62
C VAL A 34 10.17 0.04 -30.93
N SER A 35 9.80 0.57 -32.10
CA SER A 35 10.30 0.07 -33.40
C SER A 35 11.82 0.22 -33.55
N ARG A 36 12.43 1.17 -32.83
CA ARG A 36 13.87 1.41 -32.83
C ARG A 36 14.64 0.57 -31.80
N MET A 37 13.93 -0.10 -30.90
CA MET A 37 14.52 -0.90 -29.83
C MET A 37 14.90 -2.30 -30.33
N THR A 38 16.04 -2.78 -29.89
CA THR A 38 16.45 -4.18 -30.03
C THR A 38 15.56 -5.09 -29.15
N LEU A 39 15.57 -6.40 -29.40
CA LEU A 39 14.87 -7.36 -28.54
C LEU A 39 15.37 -7.26 -27.08
N ASP A 40 16.68 -7.15 -26.87
CA ASP A 40 17.28 -7.07 -25.55
C ASP A 40 16.81 -5.84 -24.77
N GLU A 41 16.69 -4.69 -25.43
CA GLU A 41 16.15 -3.48 -24.83
C GLU A 41 14.66 -3.61 -24.47
N LYS A 42 13.85 -4.22 -25.35
CA LYS A 42 12.43 -4.48 -25.08
C LYS A 42 12.25 -5.40 -23.87
N LEU A 43 13.03 -6.49 -23.80
CA LEU A 43 13.03 -7.39 -22.66
C LEU A 43 13.50 -6.69 -21.38
N GLY A 44 14.50 -5.83 -21.47
CA GLY A 44 14.95 -5.01 -20.35
C GLY A 44 13.84 -4.11 -19.80
N GLN A 45 13.05 -3.47 -20.67
CA GLN A 45 11.91 -2.64 -20.24
C GLN A 45 10.84 -3.45 -19.51
N MET A 46 10.76 -4.75 -19.70
CA MET A 46 9.82 -5.65 -19.02
C MET A 46 10.33 -6.16 -17.66
N LEU A 47 11.51 -5.75 -17.21
CA LEU A 47 12.10 -6.16 -15.93
C LEU A 47 12.19 -4.97 -14.97
N MET A 48 11.76 -5.17 -13.72
CA MET A 48 11.82 -4.17 -12.65
C MET A 48 12.44 -4.79 -11.39
N PRO A 49 13.78 -4.78 -11.27
CA PRO A 49 14.46 -5.27 -10.06
C PRO A 49 14.32 -4.32 -8.88
N ASP A 50 14.72 -4.83 -7.70
CA ASP A 50 15.11 -4.02 -6.56
C ASP A 50 16.64 -3.97 -6.43
N PHE A 51 17.11 -2.90 -5.79
CA PHE A 51 18.47 -2.75 -5.27
C PHE A 51 18.38 -2.30 -3.81
N ARG A 52 17.59 -3.03 -3.02
CA ARG A 52 17.35 -2.73 -1.60
C ARG A 52 18.66 -2.66 -0.84
N ASN A 53 19.46 -3.70 -0.96
CA ASN A 53 20.78 -3.81 -0.37
C ASN A 53 21.81 -4.16 -1.43
N TRP A 54 23.05 -3.69 -1.27
CA TRP A 54 24.13 -3.96 -2.20
C TRP A 54 25.46 -4.22 -1.48
N GLN A 55 26.09 -5.32 -1.82
CA GLN A 55 27.45 -5.67 -1.37
C GLN A 55 28.45 -5.27 -2.45
N LYS A 56 29.18 -4.18 -2.22
CA LYS A 56 30.25 -3.76 -3.12
C LYS A 56 31.43 -4.72 -3.07
N LYS A 57 32.23 -4.75 -4.11
CA LYS A 57 33.48 -5.50 -4.11
C LYS A 57 34.34 -5.13 -2.90
N GLY A 58 34.75 -6.15 -2.12
CA GLY A 58 35.56 -5.97 -0.90
C GLY A 58 34.75 -5.78 0.40
N GLN A 59 33.42 -5.66 0.36
CA GLN A 59 32.56 -5.69 1.57
C GLN A 59 32.25 -7.12 2.00
N SER A 60 32.08 -7.32 3.31
CA SER A 60 31.72 -8.63 3.89
C SER A 60 30.23 -8.97 3.79
N SER A 61 29.35 -7.96 3.73
CA SER A 61 27.89 -8.12 3.69
C SER A 61 27.22 -7.02 2.87
N PRO A 62 25.99 -7.26 2.36
CA PRO A 62 25.18 -6.24 1.71
C PRO A 62 24.78 -5.13 2.69
N GLU A 63 24.83 -3.88 2.25
CA GLU A 63 24.36 -2.70 2.98
C GLU A 63 23.23 -2.02 2.19
N ALA A 64 22.36 -1.28 2.90
CA ALA A 64 21.28 -0.51 2.29
C ALA A 64 21.82 0.43 1.20
N LEU A 65 21.27 0.34 -0.02
CA LEU A 65 21.65 1.22 -1.13
C LEU A 65 20.98 2.59 -0.97
N THR A 66 21.64 3.46 -0.21
CA THR A 66 21.18 4.86 0.00
C THR A 66 21.84 5.85 -0.94
N LYS A 67 22.87 5.43 -1.67
CA LYS A 67 23.61 6.20 -2.67
C LYS A 67 24.00 5.30 -3.84
N MET A 68 23.77 5.79 -5.07
CA MET A 68 24.18 5.08 -6.27
C MET A 68 25.68 4.78 -6.27
N ASN A 69 26.05 3.62 -6.78
CA ASN A 69 27.42 3.21 -7.06
C ASN A 69 27.57 2.75 -8.52
N ASP A 70 28.81 2.67 -8.98
CA ASP A 70 29.11 2.37 -10.39
C ASP A 70 28.69 0.95 -10.80
N GLU A 71 28.69 -0.01 -9.86
CA GLU A 71 28.29 -1.40 -10.13
C GLU A 71 26.80 -1.47 -10.46
N VAL A 72 25.94 -0.85 -9.63
CA VAL A 72 24.49 -0.79 -9.89
C VAL A 72 24.18 0.05 -11.11
N ALA A 73 24.87 1.18 -11.32
CA ALA A 73 24.72 2.00 -12.53
C ALA A 73 25.07 1.20 -13.79
N GLY A 74 26.15 0.41 -13.75
CA GLY A 74 26.54 -0.48 -14.84
C GLY A 74 25.51 -1.56 -15.16
N LEU A 75 24.84 -2.13 -14.15
CA LEU A 75 23.76 -3.09 -14.35
C LEU A 75 22.54 -2.45 -15.03
N ILE A 76 22.15 -1.24 -14.61
CA ILE A 76 21.04 -0.51 -15.23
C ILE A 76 21.32 -0.24 -16.70
N GLN A 77 22.54 0.20 -17.02
CA GLN A 77 22.97 0.43 -18.40
C GLN A 77 23.02 -0.85 -19.23
N LYS A 78 23.53 -1.95 -18.64
CA LYS A 78 23.66 -3.24 -19.31
C LYS A 78 22.31 -3.86 -19.67
N TYR A 79 21.38 -3.91 -18.71
CA TYR A 79 20.10 -4.60 -18.89
C TYR A 79 18.95 -3.70 -19.35
N ARG A 80 19.14 -2.37 -19.38
CA ARG A 80 18.12 -1.41 -19.84
C ARG A 80 16.78 -1.61 -19.14
N PHE A 81 16.77 -1.82 -17.81
CA PHE A 81 15.56 -2.07 -17.02
C PHE A 81 14.46 -1.05 -17.25
N GLY A 82 13.20 -1.50 -17.25
CA GLY A 82 12.02 -0.63 -17.38
C GLY A 82 11.77 0.23 -16.16
N GLY A 83 12.19 -0.24 -14.98
CA GLY A 83 12.06 0.47 -13.71
C GLY A 83 12.88 -0.16 -12.60
N VAL A 84 12.79 0.44 -11.41
CA VAL A 84 13.37 -0.05 -10.15
C VAL A 84 12.37 0.21 -9.03
N ILE A 85 12.16 -0.78 -8.15
CA ILE A 85 11.37 -0.59 -6.93
C ILE A 85 12.28 -0.19 -5.76
N LEU A 86 11.82 0.79 -4.98
CA LEU A 86 12.49 1.32 -3.78
C LEU A 86 11.79 0.83 -2.51
N PHE A 87 12.58 0.56 -1.49
CA PHE A 87 12.12 0.14 -0.16
C PHE A 87 12.57 1.13 0.93
N ALA A 88 12.12 0.91 2.17
CA ALA A 88 12.46 1.78 3.29
C ALA A 88 13.97 1.92 3.53
N GLU A 89 14.74 0.88 3.19
CA GLU A 89 16.21 0.89 3.26
C GLU A 89 16.83 1.91 2.31
N ASN A 90 16.17 2.18 1.17
CA ASN A 90 16.67 3.11 0.15
C ASN A 90 16.31 4.58 0.43
N VAL A 91 15.22 4.86 1.17
CA VAL A 91 14.60 6.20 1.25
C VAL A 91 14.55 6.71 2.69
N LYS A 92 15.68 7.18 3.21
CA LYS A 92 15.88 7.57 4.62
C LYS A 92 15.41 8.98 4.93
N ASN A 93 15.74 9.94 4.08
CA ASN A 93 15.34 11.35 4.22
C ASN A 93 15.16 12.00 2.86
N THR A 94 14.51 13.15 2.85
CA THR A 94 14.12 13.86 1.62
C THR A 94 15.31 14.17 0.70
N GLU A 95 16.42 14.71 1.23
CA GLU A 95 17.56 15.08 0.40
C GLU A 95 18.27 13.87 -0.18
N GLN A 96 18.53 12.85 0.64
CA GLN A 96 19.16 11.60 0.23
C GLN A 96 18.33 10.91 -0.84
N THR A 97 17.00 10.83 -0.66
CA THR A 97 16.09 10.21 -1.62
C THR A 97 16.12 10.91 -2.99
N VAL A 98 16.07 12.26 -3.00
CA VAL A 98 16.16 13.01 -4.27
C VAL A 98 17.49 12.78 -4.98
N ARG A 99 18.59 12.71 -4.23
CA ARG A 99 19.92 12.41 -4.82
C ARG A 99 19.98 11.00 -5.40
N LEU A 100 19.39 10.02 -4.72
CA LEU A 100 19.37 8.63 -5.17
C LEU A 100 18.49 8.49 -6.43
N THR A 101 17.28 9.05 -6.43
CA THR A 101 16.37 8.97 -7.59
C THR A 101 16.93 9.70 -8.83
N ASP A 102 17.58 10.86 -8.63
CA ASP A 102 18.26 11.57 -9.71
C ASP A 102 19.42 10.75 -10.31
N ALA A 103 20.17 10.05 -9.45
CA ALA A 103 21.26 9.18 -9.88
C ALA A 103 20.75 7.92 -10.62
N PHE A 104 19.65 7.32 -10.20
CA PHE A 104 18.98 6.25 -10.94
C PHE A 104 18.59 6.68 -12.35
N GLN A 105 17.96 7.86 -12.49
CA GLN A 105 17.57 8.36 -13.81
C GLN A 105 18.79 8.66 -14.70
N LYS A 106 19.89 9.17 -14.14
CA LYS A 106 21.14 9.40 -14.87
C LYS A 106 21.80 8.12 -15.34
N ALA A 107 21.60 7.00 -14.67
CA ALA A 107 22.08 5.69 -15.10
C ALA A 107 21.28 5.12 -16.30
N SER A 108 20.10 5.68 -16.62
CA SER A 108 19.25 5.27 -17.75
C SER A 108 18.86 6.47 -18.61
N PRO A 109 19.80 7.08 -19.34
CA PRO A 109 19.57 8.36 -20.03
C PRO A 109 18.63 8.25 -21.24
N ASP A 110 18.64 7.12 -21.95
CA ASP A 110 17.90 6.95 -23.20
C ASP A 110 16.40 6.75 -22.92
N ILE A 111 16.06 5.85 -21.99
CA ILE A 111 14.69 5.55 -21.58
C ILE A 111 14.61 5.61 -20.07
N PRO A 112 14.10 6.71 -19.48
CA PRO A 112 14.04 6.87 -18.03
C PRO A 112 13.27 5.75 -17.33
N LEU A 113 13.67 5.47 -16.08
CA LEU A 113 13.11 4.41 -15.25
C LEU A 113 11.73 4.76 -14.69
N LEU A 114 10.84 3.78 -14.60
CA LEU A 114 9.76 3.79 -13.63
C LEU A 114 10.38 3.58 -12.23
N LEU A 115 10.49 4.65 -11.44
CA LEU A 115 10.92 4.54 -10.04
C LEU A 115 9.69 4.35 -9.18
N SER A 116 9.54 3.13 -8.66
CA SER A 116 8.34 2.69 -7.96
C SER A 116 8.57 2.51 -6.45
N ILE A 117 7.48 2.53 -5.70
CA ILE A 117 7.46 2.33 -4.25
C ILE A 117 6.08 1.85 -3.80
N ASP A 118 6.00 1.14 -2.66
CA ASP A 118 4.74 0.85 -1.96
C ASP A 118 4.46 1.92 -0.90
N GLN A 119 3.87 3.02 -1.30
CA GLN A 119 3.44 4.08 -0.38
C GLN A 119 1.90 4.06 -0.30
N GLU A 120 1.35 3.01 0.36
CA GLU A 120 -0.09 2.83 0.52
C GLU A 120 -0.68 3.81 1.55
N GLY A 121 0.13 4.19 2.52
CA GLY A 121 -0.29 4.79 3.78
C GLY A 121 -0.62 3.74 4.84
N GLY A 122 -0.77 4.18 6.09
CA GLY A 122 -1.04 3.26 7.19
C GLY A 122 0.15 2.35 7.48
N ILE A 123 -0.09 1.04 7.50
CA ILE A 123 0.95 0.07 7.86
C ILE A 123 2.01 -0.13 6.78
N VAL A 124 1.68 0.17 5.52
CA VAL A 124 2.61 0.05 4.39
C VAL A 124 3.04 1.44 3.93
N THR A 125 4.11 1.91 4.55
CA THR A 125 4.80 3.17 4.24
C THR A 125 6.29 2.93 4.20
N ARG A 126 6.98 3.45 3.18
CA ARG A 126 8.42 3.25 2.98
C ARG A 126 9.23 4.52 3.23
N LEU A 127 8.65 5.70 3.00
CA LEU A 127 9.35 6.96 3.18
C LEU A 127 9.73 7.19 4.64
N GLY A 128 11.00 7.54 4.88
CA GLY A 128 11.49 7.90 6.22
C GLY A 128 11.03 9.28 6.68
N GLU A 129 10.67 10.17 5.74
CA GLU A 129 10.12 11.50 6.00
C GLU A 129 8.88 11.70 5.12
N GLY A 130 7.94 12.53 5.56
CA GLY A 130 6.71 12.84 4.82
C GLY A 130 5.46 12.46 5.59
N THR A 131 4.37 12.25 4.86
CA THR A 131 3.10 11.80 5.43
C THR A 131 3.01 10.28 5.41
N HIS A 132 2.48 9.71 6.50
CA HIS A 132 2.23 8.27 6.63
C HIS A 132 0.76 7.91 6.40
N PHE A 133 -0.15 8.85 6.63
CA PHE A 133 -1.60 8.69 6.62
C PHE A 133 -2.11 7.53 7.50
N PRO A 134 -3.38 7.53 7.90
CA PRO A 134 -3.90 6.49 8.78
C PRO A 134 -4.18 5.14 8.08
N GLY A 135 -4.10 5.08 6.74
CA GLY A 135 -4.34 3.86 5.96
C GLY A 135 -5.76 3.74 5.39
N ASN A 136 -5.92 2.74 4.50
CA ASN A 136 -7.15 2.61 3.72
C ASN A 136 -8.37 2.26 4.59
N MET A 137 -8.24 1.36 5.57
CA MET A 137 -9.37 1.01 6.43
C MET A 137 -9.84 2.19 7.28
N ALA A 138 -8.92 3.06 7.71
CA ALA A 138 -9.26 4.32 8.36
C ALA A 138 -10.01 5.28 7.41
N LEU A 139 -9.62 5.34 6.13
CA LEU A 139 -10.39 6.07 5.10
C LEU A 139 -11.77 5.45 4.90
N GLY A 140 -11.87 4.11 4.93
CA GLY A 140 -13.12 3.36 4.92
C GLY A 140 -14.02 3.72 6.09
N ALA A 141 -13.45 3.82 7.29
CA ALA A 141 -14.18 4.25 8.48
C ALA A 141 -14.66 5.71 8.38
N ALA A 142 -13.85 6.60 7.81
CA ALA A 142 -14.23 8.00 7.59
C ALA A 142 -15.28 8.19 6.48
N ARG A 143 -15.44 7.24 5.55
CA ARG A 143 -16.46 7.17 4.47
C ARG A 143 -16.55 8.41 3.57
N LYS A 144 -15.47 9.15 3.38
CA LYS A 144 -15.47 10.38 2.56
C LYS A 144 -14.48 10.26 1.39
N THR A 145 -14.99 10.23 0.16
CA THR A 145 -14.15 10.24 -1.05
C THR A 145 -13.21 11.44 -1.12
N ALA A 146 -13.60 12.58 -0.54
CA ALA A 146 -12.74 13.75 -0.44
C ALA A 146 -11.45 13.47 0.36
N TYR A 147 -11.51 12.64 1.41
CA TYR A 147 -10.32 12.25 2.18
C TYR A 147 -9.42 11.29 1.40
N ALA A 148 -9.99 10.32 0.70
CA ALA A 148 -9.23 9.44 -0.17
C ALA A 148 -8.56 10.21 -1.32
N SER A 149 -9.28 11.18 -1.92
CA SER A 149 -8.72 12.08 -2.93
C SER A 149 -7.59 12.95 -2.37
N GLN A 150 -7.76 13.50 -1.16
CA GLN A 150 -6.73 14.31 -0.51
C GLN A 150 -5.49 13.49 -0.18
N THR A 151 -5.66 12.26 0.33
CA THR A 151 -4.57 11.31 0.60
C THR A 151 -3.81 10.99 -0.68
N GLY A 152 -4.49 10.58 -1.75
CA GLY A 152 -3.86 10.28 -3.03
C GLY A 152 -3.12 11.48 -3.64
N ALA A 153 -3.71 12.69 -3.54
CA ALA A 153 -3.06 13.91 -4.04
C ALA A 153 -1.79 14.27 -3.25
N ILE A 154 -1.81 14.13 -1.92
CA ILE A 154 -0.65 14.46 -1.08
C ILE A 154 0.47 13.43 -1.28
N ILE A 155 0.15 12.13 -1.23
CA ILE A 155 1.13 11.07 -1.50
C ILE A 155 1.75 11.29 -2.90
N GLY A 156 0.93 11.50 -3.93
CA GLY A 156 1.42 11.77 -5.27
C GLY A 156 2.35 12.99 -5.36
N LYS A 157 2.02 14.10 -4.67
CA LYS A 157 2.88 15.29 -4.61
C LYS A 157 4.23 15.03 -3.93
N GLU A 158 4.23 14.31 -2.82
CA GLU A 158 5.44 13.99 -2.08
C GLU A 158 6.33 13.05 -2.89
N LEU A 159 5.77 11.99 -3.48
CA LEU A 159 6.50 11.07 -4.36
C LEU A 159 7.09 11.78 -5.56
N LYS A 160 6.28 12.60 -6.27
CA LYS A 160 6.77 13.39 -7.42
C LYS A 160 7.91 14.33 -7.05
N ALA A 161 7.83 14.97 -5.87
CA ALA A 161 8.88 15.86 -5.38
C ALA A 161 10.18 15.11 -5.06
N LEU A 162 10.08 13.85 -4.64
CA LEU A 162 11.20 12.95 -4.39
C LEU A 162 11.79 12.30 -5.67
N GLY A 163 11.16 12.53 -6.84
CA GLY A 163 11.57 11.91 -8.10
C GLY A 163 11.03 10.49 -8.29
N ILE A 164 10.12 10.03 -7.42
CA ILE A 164 9.41 8.75 -7.54
C ILE A 164 8.17 8.99 -8.40
N ASN A 165 7.99 8.19 -9.47
CA ASN A 165 7.00 8.43 -10.50
C ASN A 165 5.94 7.32 -10.63
N THR A 166 6.06 6.26 -9.81
CA THR A 166 5.13 5.12 -9.79
C THR A 166 4.87 4.73 -8.33
N ASN A 167 3.60 4.53 -7.98
CA ASN A 167 3.21 4.03 -6.67
C ASN A 167 2.38 2.76 -6.80
N PHE A 168 2.77 1.69 -6.12
CA PHE A 168 2.01 0.44 -6.06
C PHE A 168 0.90 0.56 -5.00
N ALA A 169 -0.04 1.44 -5.29
CA ALA A 169 -1.22 1.76 -4.50
C ALA A 169 -2.31 2.41 -5.38
N PRO A 170 -3.59 2.34 -4.94
CA PRO A 170 -4.11 1.75 -3.72
C PRO A 170 -4.38 0.24 -3.82
N VAL A 171 -4.53 -0.39 -2.65
CA VAL A 171 -5.11 -1.75 -2.54
C VAL A 171 -6.61 -1.67 -2.80
N LEU A 172 -7.12 -2.52 -3.71
CA LEU A 172 -8.54 -2.63 -4.04
C LEU A 172 -9.15 -3.98 -3.60
N ASP A 173 -8.37 -4.79 -2.90
CA ASP A 173 -8.86 -6.02 -2.29
C ASP A 173 -9.99 -5.71 -1.30
N ILE A 174 -11.06 -6.52 -1.35
CA ILE A 174 -12.20 -6.39 -0.44
C ILE A 174 -11.95 -7.27 0.76
N ASN A 175 -11.93 -6.70 1.98
CA ASN A 175 -11.64 -7.43 3.20
C ASN A 175 -12.88 -8.15 3.72
N ASN A 176 -13.31 -9.18 3.03
CA ASN A 176 -14.48 -10.00 3.35
C ASN A 176 -14.15 -11.21 4.24
N ASN A 177 -12.88 -11.49 4.49
CA ASN A 177 -12.41 -12.50 5.44
C ASN A 177 -11.75 -11.82 6.66
N PRO A 178 -12.38 -11.83 7.86
CA PRO A 178 -11.77 -11.28 9.07
C PRO A 178 -10.45 -11.97 9.47
N GLY A 179 -10.25 -13.22 9.07
CA GLY A 179 -9.04 -14.01 9.32
C GLY A 179 -7.89 -13.72 8.36
N ASN A 180 -8.08 -12.82 7.38
CA ASN A 180 -7.05 -12.52 6.38
C ASN A 180 -5.80 -11.90 7.03
N PRO A 181 -4.61 -12.55 6.92
CA PRO A 181 -3.41 -12.10 7.63
C PRO A 181 -2.68 -10.97 6.90
N VAL A 182 -2.88 -10.79 5.58
CA VAL A 182 -2.05 -9.93 4.74
C VAL A 182 -2.76 -8.65 4.28
N ILE A 183 -4.06 -8.70 4.04
CA ILE A 183 -4.83 -7.54 3.57
C ILE A 183 -5.35 -6.72 4.77
N GLY A 184 -6.32 -7.23 5.54
CA GLY A 184 -6.80 -6.55 6.74
C GLY A 184 -6.98 -5.05 6.56
N VAL A 185 -6.29 -4.25 7.38
CA VAL A 185 -6.34 -2.77 7.36
C VAL A 185 -5.80 -2.11 6.10
N ARG A 186 -5.16 -2.85 5.18
CA ARG A 186 -4.75 -2.34 3.87
C ARG A 186 -5.93 -2.18 2.92
N SER A 187 -7.02 -2.93 3.10
CA SER A 187 -8.28 -2.72 2.38
C SER A 187 -9.03 -1.49 2.89
N PHE A 188 -9.83 -0.87 2.03
CA PHE A 188 -10.76 0.19 2.45
C PHE A 188 -11.94 -0.37 3.24
N SER A 189 -12.48 -1.54 2.84
CA SER A 189 -13.73 -2.06 3.40
C SER A 189 -13.98 -3.52 2.98
N SER A 190 -14.92 -4.17 3.67
CA SER A 190 -15.59 -5.39 3.19
C SER A 190 -16.69 -5.09 2.15
N ASP A 191 -17.08 -3.83 2.00
CA ASP A 191 -18.08 -3.41 1.03
C ASP A 191 -17.41 -3.00 -0.29
N ARG A 192 -17.86 -3.61 -1.40
CA ARG A 192 -17.30 -3.42 -2.74
C ARG A 192 -17.50 -2.00 -3.29
N ASP A 193 -18.63 -1.37 -2.99
CA ASP A 193 -18.98 -0.05 -3.51
C ASP A 193 -18.19 1.04 -2.79
N LEU A 194 -18.03 0.93 -1.47
CA LEU A 194 -17.18 1.81 -0.68
C LEU A 194 -15.71 1.66 -1.10
N THR A 195 -15.21 0.42 -1.26
CA THR A 195 -13.85 0.14 -1.72
C THR A 195 -13.60 0.75 -3.10
N ALA A 196 -14.51 0.54 -4.05
CA ALA A 196 -14.40 1.12 -5.38
C ALA A 196 -14.41 2.65 -5.34
N SER A 197 -15.35 3.28 -4.63
CA SER A 197 -15.49 4.74 -4.61
C SER A 197 -14.29 5.46 -4.00
N LEU A 198 -13.76 4.95 -2.89
CA LEU A 198 -12.57 5.49 -2.23
C LEU A 198 -11.30 5.22 -3.05
N GLY A 199 -11.15 4.00 -3.58
CA GLY A 199 -10.05 3.64 -4.46
C GLY A 199 -9.98 4.53 -5.70
N LEU A 200 -11.10 4.73 -6.39
CA LEU A 200 -11.15 5.61 -7.56
C LEU A 200 -10.77 7.06 -7.24
N ALA A 201 -11.24 7.58 -6.12
CA ALA A 201 -10.90 8.94 -5.68
C ALA A 201 -9.39 9.09 -5.44
N SER A 202 -8.76 8.08 -4.81
CA SER A 202 -7.32 8.03 -4.58
C SER A 202 -6.52 7.94 -5.88
N ILE A 203 -6.86 6.99 -6.77
CA ILE A 203 -6.20 6.78 -8.07
C ILE A 203 -6.19 8.07 -8.90
N LYS A 204 -7.39 8.66 -9.12
CA LYS A 204 -7.52 9.89 -9.92
C LYS A 204 -6.70 11.04 -9.36
N ALA A 205 -6.68 11.19 -8.04
CA ALA A 205 -5.94 12.25 -7.39
C ALA A 205 -4.43 12.07 -7.47
N GLN A 206 -3.94 10.83 -7.33
CA GLN A 206 -2.53 10.48 -7.46
C GLN A 206 -2.05 10.65 -8.91
N GLN A 207 -2.80 10.13 -9.89
CA GLN A 207 -2.48 10.25 -11.31
C GLN A 207 -2.45 11.71 -11.80
N LYS A 208 -3.23 12.62 -11.19
CA LYS A 208 -3.15 14.07 -11.44
C LYS A 208 -1.83 14.72 -11.01
N GLN A 209 -1.02 14.03 -10.20
CA GLN A 209 0.31 14.49 -9.82
C GLN A 209 1.42 13.91 -10.73
N ASP A 210 1.07 13.31 -11.87
CA ASP A 210 1.97 12.58 -12.78
C ASP A 210 2.74 11.45 -12.08
N VAL A 211 2.09 10.77 -11.15
CA VAL A 211 2.56 9.53 -10.54
C VAL A 211 1.65 8.41 -10.99
N ALA A 212 2.21 7.40 -11.64
CA ALA A 212 1.45 6.23 -12.06
C ALA A 212 0.93 5.47 -10.83
N ALA A 213 -0.35 5.10 -10.83
CA ALA A 213 -0.97 4.33 -9.77
C ALA A 213 -1.16 2.87 -10.22
N ALA A 214 -0.65 1.92 -9.46
CA ALA A 214 -0.89 0.49 -9.69
C ALA A 214 -1.88 -0.04 -8.65
N VAL A 215 -3.08 -0.38 -9.10
CA VAL A 215 -4.10 -0.97 -8.22
C VAL A 215 -3.82 -2.46 -8.01
N LYS A 216 -4.09 -2.98 -6.80
CA LYS A 216 -3.69 -4.33 -6.41
C LYS A 216 -4.64 -4.98 -5.41
N HIS A 217 -4.64 -6.32 -5.32
CA HIS A 217 -3.87 -7.34 -6.04
C HIS A 217 -4.85 -8.14 -6.90
N PHE A 218 -4.79 -7.98 -8.20
CA PHE A 218 -5.76 -8.59 -9.14
C PHE A 218 -5.59 -10.13 -9.21
N PRO A 219 -6.66 -10.93 -9.21
CA PRO A 219 -8.10 -10.56 -9.27
C PRO A 219 -8.77 -10.30 -7.90
N GLY A 220 -8.04 -10.31 -6.79
CA GLY A 220 -8.51 -10.04 -5.43
C GLY A 220 -7.84 -10.96 -4.40
N HIS A 221 -7.28 -10.41 -3.34
CA HIS A 221 -6.57 -11.13 -2.28
C HIS A 221 -7.30 -11.02 -0.92
N GLY A 222 -8.49 -10.41 -0.90
CA GLY A 222 -9.17 -10.08 0.36
C GLY A 222 -9.81 -11.26 1.08
N ASP A 223 -10.15 -12.34 0.36
CA ASP A 223 -10.81 -13.52 0.89
C ASP A 223 -9.85 -14.74 1.00
N THR A 224 -8.61 -14.49 1.37
CA THR A 224 -7.63 -15.54 1.62
C THR A 224 -7.35 -15.68 3.10
N ASP A 225 -7.03 -16.90 3.54
CA ASP A 225 -6.62 -17.26 4.90
C ASP A 225 -5.12 -17.57 5.01
N VAL A 226 -4.42 -17.62 3.88
CA VAL A 226 -2.97 -17.84 3.75
C VAL A 226 -2.33 -16.62 3.14
N ASP A 227 -1.14 -16.28 3.63
CA ASP A 227 -0.33 -15.20 3.09
C ASP A 227 0.54 -15.68 1.93
N SER A 228 0.45 -15.01 0.77
CA SER A 228 1.20 -15.33 -0.43
C SER A 228 2.73 -15.16 -0.30
N HIS A 229 3.21 -14.51 0.77
CA HIS A 229 4.65 -14.49 1.08
C HIS A 229 5.19 -15.86 1.53
N TYR A 230 4.33 -16.72 2.05
CA TYR A 230 4.74 -18.02 2.62
C TYR A 230 4.15 -19.24 1.93
N GLY A 231 2.99 -19.12 1.28
CA GLY A 231 2.31 -20.22 0.63
C GLY A 231 1.45 -19.76 -0.54
N LEU A 232 0.78 -20.69 -1.22
CA LEU A 232 -0.13 -20.40 -2.31
C LEU A 232 -1.57 -20.27 -1.77
N PRO A 233 -2.11 -19.04 -1.60
CA PRO A 233 -3.49 -18.85 -1.18
C PRO A 233 -4.46 -19.35 -2.25
N LEU A 234 -5.61 -19.87 -1.80
CA LEU A 234 -6.66 -20.41 -2.65
C LEU A 234 -7.99 -19.70 -2.38
N VAL A 235 -8.66 -19.25 -3.45
CA VAL A 235 -10.02 -18.68 -3.39
C VAL A 235 -10.95 -19.56 -4.21
N THR A 236 -11.89 -20.26 -3.54
CA THR A 236 -12.72 -21.32 -4.14
C THR A 236 -14.10 -20.86 -4.59
N HIS A 237 -14.40 -19.58 -4.53
CA HIS A 237 -15.70 -19.05 -4.97
C HIS A 237 -15.94 -19.28 -6.48
N ASN A 238 -17.21 -19.41 -6.85
CA ASN A 238 -17.60 -19.51 -8.26
C ASN A 238 -17.39 -18.17 -9.00
N GLN A 239 -17.37 -18.24 -10.33
CA GLN A 239 -17.12 -17.07 -11.17
C GLN A 239 -18.11 -15.93 -10.94
N GLU A 240 -19.39 -16.25 -10.73
CA GLU A 240 -20.43 -15.23 -10.53
C GLU A 240 -20.13 -14.39 -9.29
N ARG A 241 -19.84 -15.05 -8.15
CA ARG A 241 -19.46 -14.39 -6.90
C ARG A 241 -18.21 -13.54 -7.07
N LEU A 242 -17.15 -14.09 -7.70
CA LEU A 242 -15.89 -13.39 -7.94
C LEU A 242 -16.11 -12.14 -8.82
N ARG A 243 -16.95 -12.24 -9.86
CA ARG A 243 -17.29 -11.10 -10.74
C ARG A 243 -18.06 -10.00 -10.03
N GLN A 244 -18.93 -10.37 -9.09
CA GLN A 244 -19.76 -9.43 -8.35
C GLN A 244 -19.00 -8.72 -7.23
N ILE A 245 -18.04 -9.37 -6.60
CA ILE A 245 -17.34 -8.85 -5.44
C ILE A 245 -15.87 -8.52 -5.77
N GLU A 246 -15.01 -9.51 -5.94
CA GLU A 246 -13.55 -9.33 -6.04
C GLU A 246 -13.16 -8.49 -7.27
N LEU A 247 -13.75 -8.77 -8.43
CA LEU A 247 -13.44 -8.06 -9.68
C LEU A 247 -14.12 -6.69 -9.79
N TYR A 248 -15.13 -6.41 -8.96
CA TYR A 248 -15.93 -5.17 -9.08
C TYR A 248 -15.08 -3.90 -8.95
N PRO A 249 -14.24 -3.69 -7.92
CA PRO A 249 -13.45 -2.48 -7.80
C PRO A 249 -12.39 -2.36 -8.90
N PHE A 250 -11.83 -3.47 -9.38
CA PHE A 250 -10.89 -3.46 -10.52
C PHE A 250 -11.58 -3.04 -11.82
N ARG A 251 -12.79 -3.53 -12.09
CA ARG A 251 -13.58 -3.11 -13.24
C ARG A 251 -13.85 -1.61 -13.21
N LYS A 252 -14.21 -1.07 -12.04
CA LYS A 252 -14.39 0.38 -11.86
C LYS A 252 -13.09 1.16 -12.06
N ALA A 253 -11.96 0.65 -11.59
CA ALA A 253 -10.65 1.26 -11.79
C ALA A 253 -10.23 1.28 -13.26
N ILE A 254 -10.47 0.20 -14.02
CA ILE A 254 -10.22 0.12 -15.46
C ILE A 254 -11.05 1.18 -16.19
N GLN A 255 -12.36 1.25 -15.93
CA GLN A 255 -13.27 2.26 -16.51
C GLN A 255 -12.84 3.70 -16.18
N ALA A 256 -12.21 3.91 -15.03
CA ALA A 256 -11.69 5.21 -14.59
C ALA A 256 -10.31 5.55 -15.16
N GLY A 257 -9.68 4.68 -15.94
CA GLY A 257 -8.38 4.88 -16.58
C GLY A 257 -7.19 4.67 -15.65
N ALA A 258 -7.25 3.64 -14.80
CA ALA A 258 -6.10 3.20 -14.00
C ALA A 258 -4.89 2.90 -14.89
N ASP A 259 -3.72 3.37 -14.51
CA ASP A 259 -2.50 3.22 -15.30
C ASP A 259 -1.94 1.81 -15.27
N MET A 260 -1.94 1.19 -14.10
CA MET A 260 -1.34 -0.10 -13.86
C MET A 260 -2.23 -0.98 -12.99
N ILE A 261 -2.12 -2.29 -13.20
CA ILE A 261 -2.70 -3.31 -12.32
C ILE A 261 -1.58 -4.26 -11.90
N MET A 262 -1.45 -4.47 -10.57
CA MET A 262 -0.56 -5.48 -10.01
C MET A 262 -1.32 -6.77 -9.77
N THR A 263 -0.71 -7.89 -10.17
CA THR A 263 -1.30 -9.23 -10.03
C THR A 263 -1.17 -9.78 -8.61
N ALA A 264 -1.94 -10.82 -8.30
CA ALA A 264 -1.86 -11.58 -7.05
C ALA A 264 -1.28 -12.98 -7.27
N HIS A 265 -0.45 -13.46 -6.34
CA HIS A 265 0.01 -14.85 -6.30
C HIS A 265 -1.02 -15.75 -5.59
N VAL A 266 -2.25 -15.75 -6.11
CA VAL A 266 -3.42 -16.44 -5.55
C VAL A 266 -4.02 -17.36 -6.60
N GLN A 267 -4.46 -18.53 -6.18
CA GLN A 267 -5.09 -19.54 -7.02
C GLN A 267 -6.60 -19.31 -7.09
N PHE A 268 -7.16 -19.32 -8.31
CA PHE A 268 -8.59 -19.15 -8.57
C PHE A 268 -9.08 -20.25 -9.52
N PRO A 269 -9.40 -21.46 -9.02
CA PRO A 269 -9.81 -22.58 -9.86
C PRO A 269 -11.05 -22.27 -10.72
N ALA A 270 -11.90 -21.37 -10.28
CA ALA A 270 -13.05 -20.91 -11.09
C ALA A 270 -12.64 -20.20 -12.39
N PHE A 271 -11.47 -19.56 -12.45
CA PHE A 271 -10.94 -18.93 -13.66
C PHE A 271 -9.89 -19.78 -14.37
N ASP A 272 -9.06 -20.49 -13.60
CA ASP A 272 -8.03 -21.37 -14.15
C ASP A 272 -7.78 -22.57 -13.21
N ASP A 273 -8.19 -23.73 -13.68
CA ASP A 273 -8.04 -25.03 -13.03
C ASP A 273 -6.81 -25.82 -13.51
N THR A 274 -5.94 -25.18 -14.30
CA THR A 274 -4.71 -25.78 -14.80
C THR A 274 -3.75 -26.09 -13.65
N THR A 275 -3.22 -27.32 -13.63
CA THR A 275 -2.22 -27.76 -12.64
C THR A 275 -0.79 -27.66 -13.18
N TYR A 276 0.15 -27.53 -12.27
CA TYR A 276 1.58 -27.51 -12.51
C TYR A 276 2.30 -28.39 -11.47
N LYS A 277 3.35 -29.10 -11.89
CA LYS A 277 4.19 -29.89 -10.98
C LYS A 277 5.13 -28.98 -10.19
N SER A 278 4.85 -28.83 -8.91
CA SER A 278 5.68 -28.03 -7.99
C SER A 278 7.13 -28.53 -7.99
N LYS A 279 8.08 -27.60 -8.14
CA LYS A 279 9.51 -27.92 -8.02
C LYS A 279 9.94 -28.14 -6.57
N LEU A 280 9.14 -27.68 -5.60
CA LEU A 280 9.44 -27.81 -4.18
C LEU A 280 9.34 -29.29 -3.73
N ASP A 281 8.26 -29.96 -4.14
CA ASP A 281 7.90 -31.30 -3.60
C ASP A 281 7.30 -32.26 -4.64
N GLY A 282 7.16 -31.82 -5.90
CA GLY A 282 6.57 -32.63 -6.98
C GLY A 282 5.05 -32.77 -6.92
N SER A 283 4.37 -32.08 -6.00
CA SER A 283 2.91 -32.10 -5.91
C SER A 283 2.25 -31.38 -7.10
N ASP A 284 0.99 -31.72 -7.38
CA ASP A 284 0.17 -30.96 -8.32
C ASP A 284 -0.41 -29.74 -7.62
N ILE A 285 -0.08 -28.55 -8.12
CA ILE A 285 -0.58 -27.27 -7.62
C ILE A 285 -1.33 -26.54 -8.73
N LEU A 286 -2.34 -25.76 -8.38
CA LEU A 286 -3.02 -24.88 -9.34
C LEU A 286 -2.12 -23.71 -9.73
N VAL A 287 -2.18 -23.30 -11.00
CA VAL A 287 -1.44 -22.14 -11.48
C VAL A 287 -2.02 -20.85 -10.86
N PRO A 288 -1.22 -20.03 -10.15
CA PRO A 288 -1.71 -18.78 -9.59
C PRO A 288 -2.02 -17.73 -10.67
N ALA A 289 -2.89 -16.78 -10.35
CA ALA A 289 -3.36 -15.76 -11.28
C ALA A 289 -2.24 -15.05 -12.04
N THR A 290 -1.14 -14.71 -11.37
CA THR A 290 0.05 -14.06 -11.97
C THR A 290 0.61 -14.84 -13.16
N LEU A 291 0.55 -16.17 -13.14
CA LEU A 291 1.14 -17.06 -14.15
C LEU A 291 0.09 -17.60 -15.13
N SER A 292 -1.18 -17.26 -14.96
CA SER A 292 -2.31 -17.77 -15.72
C SER A 292 -2.64 -16.92 -16.93
N LYS A 293 -2.56 -17.49 -18.13
CA LYS A 293 -3.02 -16.84 -19.37
C LYS A 293 -4.54 -16.63 -19.38
N LYS A 294 -5.32 -17.57 -18.81
CA LYS A 294 -6.77 -17.44 -18.68
C LYS A 294 -7.14 -16.20 -17.86
N VAL A 295 -6.35 -15.90 -16.80
CA VAL A 295 -6.59 -14.75 -15.94
C VAL A 295 -6.00 -13.46 -16.53
N MET A 296 -4.72 -13.44 -16.94
CA MET A 296 -4.06 -12.20 -17.38
C MET A 296 -4.48 -11.76 -18.77
N THR A 297 -4.58 -12.69 -19.72
CA THR A 297 -4.97 -12.36 -21.10
C THR A 297 -6.49 -12.39 -21.24
N HIS A 298 -7.14 -13.54 -21.03
CA HIS A 298 -8.56 -13.66 -21.40
C HIS A 298 -9.46 -12.85 -20.45
N LEU A 299 -9.29 -12.97 -19.12
CA LEU A 299 -10.13 -12.22 -18.19
C LEU A 299 -9.75 -10.73 -18.14
N LEU A 300 -8.48 -10.38 -17.87
CA LEU A 300 -8.11 -8.99 -17.61
C LEU A 300 -8.00 -8.16 -18.89
N ARG A 301 -7.30 -8.65 -19.94
CA ARG A 301 -7.11 -7.90 -21.18
C ARG A 301 -8.35 -7.91 -22.05
N GLU A 302 -8.87 -9.11 -22.37
CA GLU A 302 -9.91 -9.27 -23.38
C GLU A 302 -11.29 -8.99 -22.81
N GLU A 303 -11.69 -9.65 -21.72
CA GLU A 303 -13.04 -9.49 -21.15
C GLU A 303 -13.22 -8.15 -20.42
N MET A 304 -12.27 -7.79 -19.52
CA MET A 304 -12.36 -6.55 -18.74
C MET A 304 -11.83 -5.32 -19.49
N GLY A 305 -11.16 -5.50 -20.65
CA GLY A 305 -10.71 -4.42 -21.53
C GLY A 305 -9.55 -3.59 -20.98
N PHE A 306 -8.68 -4.16 -20.12
CA PHE A 306 -7.57 -3.40 -19.55
C PHE A 306 -6.44 -3.21 -20.55
N ASN A 307 -6.17 -1.97 -20.93
CA ASN A 307 -5.11 -1.59 -21.88
C ASN A 307 -3.88 -0.93 -21.23
N GLY A 308 -3.87 -0.76 -19.91
CA GLY A 308 -2.72 -0.25 -19.16
C GLY A 308 -1.63 -1.31 -18.92
N VAL A 309 -0.66 -1.00 -18.07
CA VAL A 309 0.46 -1.89 -17.76
C VAL A 309 0.08 -2.91 -16.68
N ILE A 310 0.29 -4.20 -16.95
CA ILE A 310 0.21 -5.27 -15.96
C ILE A 310 1.59 -5.50 -15.37
N VAL A 311 1.71 -5.38 -14.05
CA VAL A 311 2.94 -5.70 -13.31
C VAL A 311 2.66 -6.88 -12.37
N THR A 312 3.60 -7.80 -12.21
CA THR A 312 3.45 -8.87 -11.20
C THR A 312 3.55 -8.32 -9.79
N ASP A 313 3.03 -9.04 -8.79
CA ASP A 313 3.60 -8.96 -7.45
C ASP A 313 5.03 -9.52 -7.45
N ALA A 314 5.77 -9.39 -6.36
CA ALA A 314 7.19 -9.73 -6.29
C ALA A 314 7.44 -11.22 -6.60
N LEU A 315 8.12 -11.52 -7.71
CA LEU A 315 8.34 -12.90 -8.17
C LEU A 315 9.35 -13.69 -7.33
N ASN A 316 10.06 -13.05 -6.41
CA ASN A 316 10.93 -13.72 -5.45
C ASN A 316 10.19 -14.17 -4.17
N MET A 317 8.87 -13.96 -4.07
CA MET A 317 8.05 -14.49 -2.98
C MET A 317 8.04 -16.02 -3.03
N LYS A 318 8.04 -16.69 -1.86
CA LYS A 318 8.12 -18.14 -1.74
C LYS A 318 7.01 -18.88 -2.49
N ALA A 319 5.80 -18.36 -2.47
CA ALA A 319 4.66 -18.87 -3.24
C ALA A 319 4.98 -19.09 -4.73
N ILE A 320 5.90 -18.34 -5.29
CA ILE A 320 6.32 -18.43 -6.70
C ILE A 320 7.70 -19.09 -6.82
N ALA A 321 8.68 -18.57 -6.10
CA ALA A 321 10.08 -18.97 -6.28
C ALA A 321 10.31 -20.45 -5.97
N ASP A 322 9.69 -20.97 -4.92
CA ASP A 322 9.86 -22.35 -4.46
C ASP A 322 9.15 -23.37 -5.38
N HIS A 323 7.95 -23.02 -5.85
CA HIS A 323 7.12 -23.94 -6.65
C HIS A 323 7.46 -23.94 -8.15
N PHE A 324 7.82 -22.76 -8.73
CA PHE A 324 8.01 -22.63 -10.18
C PHE A 324 9.49 -22.44 -10.57
N GLY A 325 10.33 -21.97 -9.65
CA GLY A 325 11.69 -21.54 -9.95
C GLY A 325 11.71 -20.16 -10.63
N GLN A 326 12.77 -19.41 -10.41
CA GLN A 326 12.80 -17.97 -10.72
C GLN A 326 12.69 -17.65 -12.22
N GLU A 327 13.51 -18.29 -13.05
CA GLU A 327 13.56 -18.04 -14.50
C GLU A 327 12.26 -18.47 -15.19
N GLU A 328 11.72 -19.63 -14.79
CA GLU A 328 10.50 -20.17 -15.38
C GLU A 328 9.28 -19.34 -14.98
N ALA A 329 9.19 -18.90 -13.72
CA ALA A 329 8.13 -18.03 -13.26
C ALA A 329 8.05 -16.71 -14.07
N VAL A 330 9.20 -16.10 -14.37
CA VAL A 330 9.25 -14.88 -15.20
C VAL A 330 8.76 -15.16 -16.62
N VAL A 331 9.20 -16.27 -17.22
CA VAL A 331 8.76 -16.68 -18.58
C VAL A 331 7.26 -16.96 -18.60
N MET A 332 6.74 -17.68 -17.60
CA MET A 332 5.29 -17.98 -17.48
C MET A 332 4.47 -16.71 -17.31
N ALA A 333 4.90 -15.76 -16.46
CA ALA A 333 4.21 -14.48 -16.25
C ALA A 333 4.13 -13.67 -17.54
N VAL A 334 5.26 -13.53 -18.26
CA VAL A 334 5.28 -12.84 -19.57
C VAL A 334 4.41 -13.56 -20.58
N LYS A 335 4.50 -14.89 -20.68
CA LYS A 335 3.64 -15.70 -21.55
C LYS A 335 2.15 -15.57 -21.22
N ALA A 336 1.81 -15.38 -19.95
CA ALA A 336 0.45 -15.12 -19.50
C ALA A 336 -0.10 -13.74 -19.92
N GLY A 337 0.75 -12.78 -20.29
CA GLY A 337 0.35 -11.44 -20.74
C GLY A 337 0.75 -10.30 -19.79
N VAL A 338 1.62 -10.55 -18.82
CA VAL A 338 2.21 -9.54 -17.94
C VAL A 338 3.20 -8.68 -18.73
N ASP A 339 3.22 -7.37 -18.47
CA ASP A 339 4.13 -6.42 -19.12
C ASP A 339 5.43 -6.20 -18.33
N ILE A 340 5.35 -6.19 -16.99
CA ILE A 340 6.51 -5.97 -16.11
C ILE A 340 6.60 -7.08 -15.07
N ALA A 341 7.73 -7.79 -15.07
CA ALA A 341 8.11 -8.73 -14.02
C ALA A 341 8.80 -7.96 -12.88
N LEU A 342 8.14 -7.87 -11.73
CA LEU A 342 8.65 -7.20 -10.54
C LEU A 342 9.56 -8.15 -9.75
N MET A 343 10.73 -7.65 -9.33
CA MET A 343 11.75 -8.41 -8.59
C MET A 343 12.03 -9.78 -9.24
N PRO A 344 12.41 -9.78 -10.53
CA PRO A 344 12.53 -11.00 -11.33
C PRO A 344 13.68 -11.90 -10.88
N ALA A 345 14.64 -11.38 -10.13
CA ALA A 345 15.71 -12.12 -9.50
C ALA A 345 16.30 -11.31 -8.34
N GLN A 346 16.69 -11.99 -7.26
CA GLN A 346 17.37 -11.36 -6.14
C GLN A 346 18.87 -11.21 -6.45
N VAL A 347 19.33 -9.99 -6.67
CA VAL A 347 20.72 -9.64 -6.95
C VAL A 347 21.19 -8.57 -5.98
N THR A 348 22.17 -8.92 -5.16
CA THR A 348 22.70 -8.05 -4.09
C THR A 348 24.19 -7.74 -4.24
N SER A 349 24.84 -8.22 -5.31
CA SER A 349 26.25 -8.00 -5.61
C SER A 349 26.55 -8.39 -7.05
N LEU A 350 27.73 -8.03 -7.57
CA LEU A 350 28.18 -8.50 -8.90
C LEU A 350 28.37 -10.03 -8.96
N GLN A 351 28.66 -10.70 -7.84
CA GLN A 351 28.78 -12.16 -7.80
C GLN A 351 27.43 -12.86 -8.09
N THR A 352 26.31 -12.19 -7.80
CA THR A 352 24.96 -12.72 -8.04
C THR A 352 24.30 -12.16 -9.31
N GLU A 353 24.99 -11.31 -10.07
CA GLU A 353 24.52 -10.68 -11.31
C GLU A 353 24.07 -11.69 -12.38
N ASN A 354 24.72 -12.86 -12.42
CA ASN A 354 24.35 -13.94 -13.33
C ASN A 354 22.87 -14.37 -13.22
N ARG A 355 22.17 -14.07 -12.13
CA ARG A 355 20.74 -14.33 -11.97
C ARG A 355 19.92 -13.46 -12.93
N PHE A 356 20.27 -12.18 -13.10
CA PHE A 356 19.64 -11.33 -14.13
C PHE A 356 19.95 -11.85 -15.54
N ALA A 357 21.19 -12.27 -15.80
CA ALA A 357 21.58 -12.83 -17.09
C ALA A 357 20.76 -14.09 -17.44
N ARG A 358 20.52 -14.98 -16.46
CA ARG A 358 19.69 -16.18 -16.65
C ARG A 358 18.23 -15.84 -16.98
N VAL A 359 17.60 -14.96 -16.22
CA VAL A 359 16.24 -14.49 -16.49
C VAL A 359 16.12 -13.87 -17.88
N HIS A 360 17.01 -12.95 -18.22
CA HIS A 360 17.02 -12.28 -19.52
C HIS A 360 17.22 -13.30 -20.68
N SER A 361 18.16 -14.24 -20.51
CA SER A 361 18.43 -15.30 -21.49
C SER A 361 17.22 -16.25 -21.63
N ALA A 362 16.54 -16.60 -20.54
CA ALA A 362 15.35 -17.46 -20.56
C ALA A 362 14.22 -16.80 -21.37
N LEU A 363 13.94 -15.51 -21.13
CA LEU A 363 12.96 -14.75 -21.91
C LEU A 363 13.36 -14.69 -23.41
N LYS A 364 14.61 -14.36 -23.70
CA LYS A 364 15.12 -14.28 -25.08
C LYS A 364 14.97 -15.63 -25.81
N LYS A 365 15.33 -16.74 -25.16
CA LYS A 365 15.16 -18.09 -25.71
C LYS A 365 13.68 -18.43 -25.95
N ALA A 366 12.78 -18.06 -25.03
CA ALA A 366 11.34 -18.29 -25.20
C ALA A 366 10.77 -17.53 -26.42
N VAL A 367 11.24 -16.31 -26.65
CA VAL A 367 10.86 -15.54 -27.86
C VAL A 367 11.44 -16.17 -29.13
N GLN A 368 12.71 -16.54 -29.12
CA GLN A 368 13.38 -17.17 -30.28
C GLN A 368 12.80 -18.52 -30.67
N LYS A 369 12.29 -19.30 -29.69
CA LYS A 369 11.59 -20.57 -29.93
C LYS A 369 10.14 -20.40 -30.37
N GLY A 370 9.58 -19.17 -30.28
CA GLY A 370 8.16 -18.91 -30.56
C GLY A 370 7.21 -19.24 -29.41
N ASP A 371 7.72 -19.61 -28.23
CA ASP A 371 6.90 -19.84 -27.02
C ASP A 371 6.20 -18.53 -26.56
N ILE A 372 6.86 -17.39 -26.81
CA ILE A 372 6.31 -16.04 -26.62
C ILE A 372 6.40 -15.32 -27.98
N PRO A 373 5.27 -14.91 -28.58
CA PRO A 373 5.30 -14.18 -29.85
C PRO A 373 6.02 -12.83 -29.71
N LEU A 374 6.90 -12.48 -30.67
CA LEU A 374 7.59 -11.17 -30.69
C LEU A 374 6.59 -10.00 -30.67
N GLN A 375 5.42 -10.16 -31.31
CA GLN A 375 4.36 -9.17 -31.27
C GLN A 375 3.87 -8.88 -29.85
N GLN A 376 3.79 -9.90 -28.97
CA GLN A 376 3.42 -9.72 -27.57
C GLN A 376 4.47 -8.87 -26.84
N ILE A 377 5.77 -9.12 -27.06
CA ILE A 377 6.85 -8.32 -26.49
C ILE A 377 6.76 -6.86 -26.96
N ASN A 378 6.53 -6.63 -28.27
CA ASN A 378 6.34 -5.28 -28.82
C ASN A 378 5.16 -4.57 -28.12
N LYS A 379 4.02 -5.22 -27.98
CA LYS A 379 2.84 -4.64 -27.33
C LYS A 379 3.06 -4.34 -25.85
N SER A 380 3.81 -5.18 -25.13
CA SER A 380 4.20 -4.91 -23.73
C SER A 380 5.12 -3.70 -23.63
N ALA A 381 6.15 -3.62 -24.47
CA ALA A 381 7.03 -2.46 -24.53
C ALA A 381 6.27 -1.17 -24.91
N GLU A 382 5.35 -1.23 -25.87
CA GLU A 382 4.50 -0.09 -26.27
C GLU A 382 3.63 0.41 -25.10
N ARG A 383 3.03 -0.47 -24.29
CA ARG A 383 2.27 -0.07 -23.09
C ARG A 383 3.16 0.61 -22.05
N ILE A 384 4.34 0.06 -21.80
CA ILE A 384 5.32 0.64 -20.85
C ILE A 384 5.77 2.03 -21.32
N ILE A 385 6.13 2.18 -22.58
CA ILE A 385 6.55 3.47 -23.15
C ILE A 385 5.38 4.46 -23.18
N SER A 386 4.16 4.02 -23.55
CA SER A 386 2.95 4.86 -23.48
C SER A 386 2.70 5.39 -22.08
N LEU A 387 2.85 4.55 -21.05
CA LEU A 387 2.75 4.97 -19.65
C LEU A 387 3.81 6.02 -19.31
N LYS A 388 5.07 5.80 -19.71
CA LYS A 388 6.16 6.76 -19.49
C LYS A 388 5.89 8.11 -20.17
N ILE A 389 5.35 8.10 -21.40
CA ILE A 389 4.95 9.33 -22.12
C ILE A 389 3.78 10.01 -21.38
N LYS A 390 2.72 9.25 -21.06
CA LYS A 390 1.52 9.76 -20.36
C LYS A 390 1.85 10.46 -19.05
N ARG A 391 2.88 10.00 -18.34
CA ARG A 391 3.31 10.55 -17.04
C ARG A 391 4.48 11.54 -17.15
N GLY A 392 4.86 11.94 -18.35
CA GLY A 392 5.95 12.89 -18.58
C GLY A 392 7.31 12.39 -18.11
N ILE A 393 7.53 11.08 -18.17
CA ILE A 393 8.78 10.40 -17.84
C ILE A 393 9.65 10.28 -19.10
N TYR A 394 9.03 9.95 -20.23
CA TYR A 394 9.69 9.85 -21.53
C TYR A 394 9.06 10.83 -22.53
N PRO A 395 9.84 11.51 -23.39
CA PRO A 395 11.31 11.53 -23.37
C PRO A 395 11.87 12.10 -22.08
N ALA A 396 13.14 11.83 -21.79
CA ALA A 396 13.80 12.32 -20.58
C ALA A 396 13.58 13.82 -20.40
N PRO A 397 13.09 14.29 -19.24
CA PRO A 397 12.95 15.72 -19.00
C PRO A 397 14.32 16.43 -19.16
N LYS A 398 14.33 17.62 -19.76
CA LYS A 398 15.54 18.44 -19.82
C LYS A 398 16.13 18.58 -18.42
N GLU A 399 17.45 18.49 -18.32
CA GLU A 399 18.18 18.49 -17.06
C GLU A 399 17.71 19.63 -16.15
N THR A 400 17.28 19.30 -14.94
CA THR A 400 16.89 20.26 -13.91
C THR A 400 17.95 20.28 -12.83
N ASN A 401 18.26 21.48 -12.33
CA ASN A 401 19.24 21.67 -11.28
C ASN A 401 18.89 20.88 -10.03
N LEU A 402 19.75 19.94 -9.61
CA LEU A 402 19.56 19.04 -8.47
C LEU A 402 19.30 19.83 -7.16
N LYS A 403 19.99 20.98 -6.96
CA LYS A 403 19.77 21.84 -5.78
C LYS A 403 18.33 22.38 -5.75
N LYS A 404 17.75 22.76 -6.91
CA LYS A 404 16.35 23.19 -7.01
C LYS A 404 15.38 22.04 -6.73
N LYS A 405 15.67 20.82 -7.22
CA LYS A 405 14.87 19.61 -6.90
C LYS A 405 14.83 19.35 -5.39
N ILE A 406 15.98 19.35 -4.72
CA ILE A 406 16.09 19.16 -3.27
C ILE A 406 15.32 20.25 -2.51
N ALA A 407 15.49 21.52 -2.86
CA ALA A 407 14.77 22.62 -2.20
C ALA A 407 13.25 22.49 -2.35
N LYS A 408 12.76 22.11 -3.54
CA LYS A 408 11.34 21.85 -3.79
C LYS A 408 10.84 20.67 -2.95
N ALA A 409 11.58 19.58 -2.88
CA ALA A 409 11.23 18.38 -2.11
C ALA A 409 11.13 18.72 -0.61
N LYS A 410 12.14 19.39 -0.03
CA LYS A 410 12.13 19.82 1.39
C LYS A 410 10.94 20.74 1.72
N LYS A 411 10.43 21.53 0.77
CA LYS A 411 9.25 22.37 0.97
C LYS A 411 7.95 21.57 0.88
N THR A 412 7.93 20.45 0.16
CA THR A 412 6.72 19.67 -0.16
C THR A 412 6.51 18.52 0.81
N VAL A 413 7.53 17.69 1.00
CA VAL A 413 7.48 16.46 1.82
C VAL A 413 7.25 16.83 3.28
N GLY A 414 6.23 16.24 3.90
CA GLY A 414 5.87 16.52 5.29
C GLY A 414 5.50 17.97 5.57
N SER A 415 5.03 18.73 4.59
CA SER A 415 4.65 20.13 4.80
C SER A 415 3.57 20.24 5.88
N LYS A 416 3.52 21.38 6.58
CA LYS A 416 2.52 21.61 7.65
C LYS A 416 1.09 21.35 7.20
N ASN A 417 0.75 21.68 5.94
CA ASN A 417 -0.59 21.43 5.39
C ASN A 417 -0.83 19.93 5.16
N HIS A 418 0.18 19.18 4.73
CA HIS A 418 0.09 17.74 4.54
C HIS A 418 -0.12 17.02 5.88
N LEU A 419 0.70 17.34 6.89
CA LEU A 419 0.56 16.76 8.24
C LEU A 419 -0.76 17.16 8.91
N LYS A 420 -1.29 18.37 8.65
CA LYS A 420 -2.60 18.78 9.13
C LYS A 420 -3.72 17.94 8.51
N ALA A 421 -3.64 17.67 7.20
CA ALA A 421 -4.60 16.82 6.50
C ALA A 421 -4.57 15.39 7.02
N GLU A 422 -3.38 14.81 7.17
CA GLU A 422 -3.15 13.50 7.76
C GLU A 422 -3.81 13.37 9.14
N LYS A 423 -3.50 14.31 10.05
CA LYS A 423 -4.06 14.36 11.39
C LYS A 423 -5.60 14.43 11.36
N GLN A 424 -6.17 15.33 10.55
CA GLN A 424 -7.61 15.49 10.44
C GLN A 424 -8.31 14.20 9.97
N ILE A 425 -7.73 13.50 9.02
CA ILE A 425 -8.28 12.24 8.51
C ILE A 425 -8.24 11.17 9.59
N ALA A 426 -7.13 11.04 10.31
CA ALA A 426 -7.00 10.10 11.42
C ALA A 426 -8.03 10.37 12.53
N GLU A 427 -8.18 11.63 12.95
CA GLU A 427 -9.18 12.02 13.97
C GLU A 427 -10.61 11.67 13.56
N ARG A 428 -10.93 11.80 12.27
CA ARG A 428 -12.27 11.49 11.74
C ARG A 428 -12.54 10.01 11.57
N SER A 429 -11.50 9.20 11.42
CA SER A 429 -11.61 7.75 11.24
C SER A 429 -11.82 6.98 12.54
N VAL A 430 -11.41 7.54 13.70
CA VAL A 430 -11.61 6.88 14.98
C VAL A 430 -13.06 6.47 15.15
N THR A 431 -13.30 5.16 15.39
CA THR A 431 -14.63 4.57 15.52
C THR A 431 -14.86 4.15 16.96
N VAL A 432 -15.84 4.75 17.62
CA VAL A 432 -16.25 4.36 18.95
C VAL A 432 -17.32 3.27 18.85
N LEU A 433 -17.06 2.11 19.44
CA LEU A 433 -17.94 0.95 19.38
C LEU A 433 -18.80 0.83 20.65
N GLN A 434 -18.24 1.25 21.78
CA GLN A 434 -18.92 1.17 23.06
C GLN A 434 -18.50 2.32 23.99
N ASN A 435 -19.45 2.84 24.78
CA ASN A 435 -19.21 3.86 25.80
C ASN A 435 -20.28 3.76 26.89
N LYS A 436 -20.22 2.64 27.66
CA LYS A 436 -21.13 2.38 28.79
C LYS A 436 -20.91 3.45 29.86
N ASN A 437 -21.98 3.84 30.55
CA ASN A 437 -21.94 4.80 31.65
C ASN A 437 -21.26 6.14 31.33
N ARG A 438 -21.09 6.48 30.01
CA ARG A 438 -20.37 7.67 29.56
C ARG A 438 -18.93 7.74 30.10
N THR A 439 -18.25 6.60 30.14
CA THR A 439 -16.85 6.47 30.57
C THR A 439 -15.91 7.43 29.83
N LEU A 440 -16.14 7.60 28.53
CA LEU A 440 -15.44 8.61 27.72
C LEU A 440 -16.29 9.87 27.56
N PRO A 441 -15.66 11.06 27.48
CA PRO A 441 -14.20 11.31 27.54
C PRO A 441 -13.68 11.31 28.98
N PHE A 442 -12.42 10.88 29.15
CA PHE A 442 -11.72 11.00 30.42
C PHE A 442 -11.50 12.47 30.81
N LYS A 443 -11.77 12.79 32.08
CA LYS A 443 -11.64 14.15 32.65
C LYS A 443 -10.71 14.15 33.86
N PRO A 444 -9.40 13.95 33.65
CA PRO A 444 -8.46 13.82 34.76
C PRO A 444 -8.36 15.12 35.57
N LYS A 445 -8.29 14.96 36.89
CA LYS A 445 -7.92 16.02 37.83
C LYS A 445 -6.42 16.25 37.78
N LYS A 446 -5.93 17.34 38.36
CA LYS A 446 -4.47 17.56 38.50
C LYS A 446 -3.86 16.39 39.29
N ASN A 447 -2.73 15.89 38.81
CA ASN A 447 -1.99 14.76 39.38
C ASN A 447 -2.72 13.40 39.34
N SER A 448 -3.83 13.26 38.61
CA SER A 448 -4.39 11.93 38.32
C SER A 448 -3.34 11.03 37.68
N ARG A 449 -3.39 9.73 38.01
CA ARG A 449 -2.52 8.71 37.44
C ARG A 449 -3.22 8.02 36.27
N VAL A 450 -2.59 8.05 35.11
CA VAL A 450 -3.06 7.40 33.89
C VAL A 450 -2.12 6.24 33.58
N LEU A 451 -2.64 5.02 33.64
CA LEU A 451 -1.95 3.83 33.16
C LEU A 451 -2.24 3.64 31.68
N ILE A 452 -1.17 3.52 30.89
CA ILE A 452 -1.25 3.15 29.47
C ILE A 452 -0.60 1.78 29.29
N ALA A 453 -1.32 0.86 28.65
CA ALA A 453 -0.87 -0.48 28.37
C ALA A 453 -0.97 -0.78 26.88
N ALA A 454 0.05 -1.38 26.30
CA ALA A 454 0.04 -1.84 24.91
C ALA A 454 1.09 -2.95 24.72
N PRO A 455 1.01 -3.78 23.68
CA PRO A 455 1.99 -4.81 23.45
C PRO A 455 3.42 -4.29 23.41
N TYR A 456 3.71 -3.29 22.58
CA TYR A 456 5.07 -2.83 22.28
C TYR A 456 5.36 -1.43 22.83
N GLU A 457 6.65 -1.17 23.09
CA GLU A 457 7.11 0.08 23.70
C GLU A 457 6.84 1.31 22.82
N ASP A 458 7.01 1.21 21.51
CA ASP A 458 6.71 2.31 20.58
C ASP A 458 5.25 2.75 20.65
N GLN A 459 4.32 1.80 20.89
CA GLN A 459 2.88 2.07 21.02
C GLN A 459 2.59 2.84 22.33
N THR A 460 3.12 2.38 23.46
CA THR A 460 2.99 3.13 24.72
C THR A 460 3.72 4.46 24.67
N ALA A 461 4.86 4.56 23.98
CA ALA A 461 5.55 5.82 23.74
C ALA A 461 4.68 6.79 22.92
N SER A 462 3.95 6.30 21.90
CA SER A 462 3.02 7.13 21.13
C SER A 462 1.87 7.66 21.99
N MET A 463 1.29 6.82 22.86
CA MET A 463 0.25 7.23 23.81
C MET A 463 0.79 8.28 24.78
N GLU A 464 1.95 8.02 25.39
CA GLU A 464 2.63 8.93 26.33
C GLU A 464 2.94 10.28 25.70
N GLN A 465 3.59 10.30 24.54
CA GLN A 465 3.97 11.54 23.87
C GLN A 465 2.74 12.37 23.48
N THR A 466 1.64 11.71 23.09
CA THR A 466 0.40 12.40 22.80
C THR A 466 -0.20 13.04 24.06
N ILE A 467 -0.27 12.31 25.19
CA ILE A 467 -0.75 12.86 26.47
C ILE A 467 0.15 14.03 26.92
N ARG A 468 1.49 13.90 26.83
CA ARG A 468 2.41 15.00 27.16
C ARG A 468 2.20 16.22 26.27
N GLN A 469 1.93 16.03 24.96
CA GLN A 469 1.60 17.15 24.06
C GLN A 469 0.27 17.83 24.46
N LEU A 470 -0.73 17.07 24.89
CA LEU A 470 -2.00 17.63 25.37
C LEU A 470 -1.80 18.45 26.64
N ILE A 471 -0.97 17.99 27.59
CA ILE A 471 -0.59 18.74 28.80
C ILE A 471 0.15 20.02 28.41
N LYS A 472 1.17 19.95 27.56
CA LYS A 472 1.95 21.11 27.08
C LYS A 472 1.08 22.16 26.41
N LYS A 473 0.08 21.74 25.64
CA LYS A 473 -0.91 22.61 24.96
C LYS A 473 -2.02 23.09 25.89
N LYS A 474 -1.98 22.75 27.19
CA LYS A 474 -3.01 23.05 28.19
C LYS A 474 -4.41 22.55 27.83
N LYS A 475 -4.49 21.45 27.09
CA LYS A 475 -5.74 20.78 26.68
C LYS A 475 -6.30 19.88 27.78
N ILE A 476 -5.43 19.28 28.58
CA ILE A 476 -5.76 18.52 29.77
C ILE A 476 -4.91 18.99 30.94
N ARG A 477 -5.35 18.69 32.18
CA ARG A 477 -4.57 18.97 33.38
C ARG A 477 -3.35 18.05 33.45
N PRO A 478 -2.26 18.47 34.12
CA PRO A 478 -1.10 17.61 34.35
C PRO A 478 -1.48 16.30 35.02
N VAL A 479 -1.00 15.18 34.47
CA VAL A 479 -1.21 13.82 34.98
C VAL A 479 0.13 13.11 35.12
N THR A 480 0.19 12.11 36.01
CA THR A 480 1.29 11.14 36.08
C THR A 480 0.97 9.98 35.14
N ILE A 481 1.94 9.56 34.32
CA ILE A 481 1.75 8.47 33.37
C ILE A 481 2.59 7.27 33.81
N SER A 482 1.98 6.11 33.91
CA SER A 482 2.66 4.81 34.05
C SER A 482 2.44 3.98 32.79
N LYS A 483 3.43 3.17 32.44
CA LYS A 483 3.45 2.35 31.22
C LYS A 483 3.50 0.86 31.57
N MET A 484 2.83 0.05 30.73
CA MET A 484 2.83 -1.39 30.81
C MET A 484 2.96 -1.96 29.39
N ASN A 485 4.06 -2.64 29.10
CA ASN A 485 4.26 -3.33 27.82
C ASN A 485 4.12 -4.83 28.07
N PHE A 486 3.33 -5.52 27.25
CA PHE A 486 2.89 -6.87 27.56
C PHE A 486 3.10 -7.91 26.43
N ALA A 487 3.77 -7.57 25.33
CA ALA A 487 4.11 -8.56 24.32
C ALA A 487 4.87 -9.73 24.97
N GLU A 488 4.41 -10.95 24.75
CA GLU A 488 5.01 -12.19 25.26
C GLU A 488 5.12 -12.30 26.79
N ARG A 489 4.31 -11.51 27.52
CA ARG A 489 4.31 -11.49 28.99
C ARG A 489 3.06 -12.14 29.57
N THR A 490 3.25 -12.71 30.78
CA THR A 490 2.15 -13.21 31.62
C THR A 490 1.72 -12.13 32.60
N PHE A 491 0.42 -12.09 32.92
CA PHE A 491 -0.15 -11.15 33.86
C PHE A 491 0.11 -11.60 35.32
N HIS A 492 0.73 -10.74 36.14
CA HIS A 492 1.13 -11.01 37.54
C HIS A 492 0.55 -9.98 38.51
N ASP A 493 0.78 -10.20 39.83
CA ASP A 493 0.27 -9.33 40.89
C ASP A 493 0.84 -7.90 40.85
N GLU A 494 2.07 -7.74 40.35
CA GLU A 494 2.65 -6.41 40.12
C GLU A 494 1.82 -5.57 39.14
N HIS A 495 1.26 -6.20 38.09
CA HIS A 495 0.38 -5.55 37.14
C HIS A 495 -0.96 -5.15 37.79
N LYS A 496 -1.52 -6.02 38.67
CA LYS A 496 -2.73 -5.69 39.45
C LYS A 496 -2.50 -4.46 40.32
N LYS A 497 -1.31 -4.37 40.96
CA LYS A 497 -0.96 -3.21 41.78
C LYS A 497 -0.88 -1.93 40.94
N GLN A 498 -0.22 -1.97 39.77
CA GLN A 498 -0.16 -0.80 38.89
C GLN A 498 -1.57 -0.33 38.46
N ILE A 499 -2.49 -1.26 38.24
CA ILE A 499 -3.88 -0.95 37.87
C ILE A 499 -4.63 -0.36 39.06
N SER A 500 -4.49 -0.93 40.25
CA SER A 500 -5.13 -0.40 41.48
C SER A 500 -4.68 1.02 41.83
N ASP A 501 -3.41 1.32 41.57
CA ASP A 501 -2.79 2.63 41.77
C ASP A 501 -3.22 3.68 40.73
N ALA A 502 -3.77 3.28 39.57
CA ALA A 502 -4.21 4.18 38.52
C ALA A 502 -5.58 4.78 38.81
N ASP A 503 -5.83 5.99 38.27
CA ASP A 503 -7.17 6.62 38.27
C ASP A 503 -7.90 6.38 36.92
N TYR A 504 -7.16 6.13 35.84
CA TYR A 504 -7.64 5.85 34.48
C TYR A 504 -6.75 4.80 33.81
N VAL A 505 -7.35 3.87 33.07
CA VAL A 505 -6.64 2.80 32.38
C VAL A 505 -6.97 2.85 30.88
N ILE A 506 -5.92 2.94 30.05
CA ILE A 506 -6.01 2.91 28.58
C ILE A 506 -5.23 1.69 28.10
N THR A 507 -5.89 0.78 27.40
CA THR A 507 -5.24 -0.43 26.89
C THR A 507 -5.35 -0.51 25.37
N GLY A 508 -4.24 -0.72 24.69
CA GLY A 508 -4.20 -1.05 23.26
C GLY A 508 -4.23 -2.57 23.05
N SER A 509 -5.06 -3.07 22.15
CA SER A 509 -5.06 -4.48 21.73
C SER A 509 -4.45 -4.64 20.34
N TYR A 510 -3.85 -5.80 20.11
CA TYR A 510 -3.27 -6.19 18.82
C TYR A 510 -3.39 -7.71 18.66
N VAL A 511 -4.44 -8.16 17.99
CA VAL A 511 -4.77 -9.59 17.83
C VAL A 511 -4.65 -9.98 16.36
N VAL A 512 -3.43 -10.03 15.85
CA VAL A 512 -3.16 -10.50 14.49
C VAL A 512 -1.97 -11.43 14.52
N LYS A 513 -2.11 -12.60 13.89
CA LYS A 513 -1.00 -13.51 13.65
C LYS A 513 0.06 -12.81 12.80
N ASN A 514 1.22 -13.44 12.67
CA ASN A 514 2.35 -12.96 11.89
C ASN A 514 1.95 -12.09 10.69
N ASP A 515 2.56 -10.93 10.60
CA ASP A 515 2.30 -9.99 9.53
C ASP A 515 3.59 -9.66 8.77
N PRO A 516 3.89 -10.42 7.72
CA PRO A 516 5.10 -10.22 6.92
C PRO A 516 5.13 -8.88 6.19
N VAL A 517 3.96 -8.26 5.96
CA VAL A 517 3.86 -6.93 5.33
C VAL A 517 4.51 -5.86 6.21
N VAL A 518 4.41 -6.00 7.53
CA VAL A 518 5.04 -5.09 8.50
C VAL A 518 6.53 -5.39 8.65
N ASN A 519 6.88 -6.67 8.66
CA ASN A 519 8.23 -7.15 8.92
C ASN A 519 9.09 -7.34 7.65
N ASP A 520 8.63 -6.85 6.50
CA ASP A 520 9.31 -7.00 5.19
C ASP A 520 9.71 -8.46 4.86
N GLY A 521 8.89 -9.42 5.26
CA GLY A 521 9.10 -10.84 5.00
C GLY A 521 9.88 -11.60 6.07
N VAL A 522 10.19 -10.97 7.20
CA VAL A 522 10.78 -11.67 8.35
C VAL A 522 9.67 -12.24 9.22
N ILE A 523 9.63 -13.56 9.38
CA ILE A 523 8.74 -14.24 10.33
C ILE A 523 9.40 -14.14 11.71
N ASP A 524 8.67 -13.61 12.67
CA ASP A 524 9.00 -13.80 14.08
C ASP A 524 8.26 -15.05 14.58
N ASP A 525 8.95 -16.19 14.61
CA ASP A 525 8.39 -17.46 15.08
C ASP A 525 8.04 -17.44 16.58
N SER A 526 8.49 -16.41 17.32
CA SER A 526 8.18 -16.26 18.76
C SER A 526 6.71 -15.91 19.04
N VAL A 527 5.97 -15.45 18.01
CA VAL A 527 4.54 -15.05 18.10
C VAL A 527 3.60 -16.15 17.60
N THR A 528 3.98 -17.40 17.65
CA THR A 528 3.22 -18.51 17.05
C THR A 528 1.92 -18.89 17.77
N ASP A 529 1.69 -18.42 19.00
CA ASP A 529 0.42 -18.61 19.72
C ASP A 529 -0.20 -17.26 20.18
N PRO A 530 -0.86 -16.54 19.28
CA PRO A 530 -1.50 -15.26 19.61
C PRO A 530 -2.65 -15.39 20.61
N GLY A 531 -3.10 -16.60 20.92
CA GLY A 531 -4.21 -16.83 21.87
C GLY A 531 -3.86 -16.54 23.32
N LYS A 532 -2.59 -16.48 23.69
CA LYS A 532 -2.20 -16.33 25.10
C LYS A 532 -2.05 -14.88 25.53
N TRP A 533 -1.04 -14.17 25.04
CA TRP A 533 -0.80 -12.81 25.52
C TRP A 533 -1.63 -11.74 24.77
N THR A 534 -1.95 -11.93 23.51
CA THR A 534 -2.65 -10.94 22.69
C THR A 534 -4.08 -10.66 23.17
N THR A 535 -4.77 -11.65 23.73
CA THR A 535 -6.12 -11.51 24.30
C THR A 535 -6.15 -11.68 25.80
N ALA A 536 -5.43 -12.65 26.36
CA ALA A 536 -5.44 -12.98 27.78
C ALA A 536 -4.92 -11.83 28.65
N PHE A 537 -3.80 -11.20 28.26
CA PHE A 537 -3.21 -10.11 29.04
C PHE A 537 -4.12 -8.86 29.06
N PRO A 538 -4.56 -8.26 27.92
CA PRO A 538 -5.44 -7.09 27.97
C PRO A 538 -6.80 -7.40 28.60
N ARG A 539 -7.28 -8.65 28.51
CA ARG A 539 -8.50 -9.07 29.22
C ARG A 539 -8.30 -9.10 30.74
N ALA A 540 -7.13 -9.55 31.22
CA ALA A 540 -6.78 -9.50 32.63
C ALA A 540 -6.66 -8.05 33.14
N VAL A 541 -6.07 -7.14 32.33
CA VAL A 541 -6.05 -5.69 32.63
C VAL A 541 -7.46 -5.13 32.73
N MET A 542 -8.34 -5.45 31.80
CA MET A 542 -9.75 -5.03 31.81
C MET A 542 -10.47 -5.49 33.10
N LYS A 543 -10.37 -6.79 33.41
CA LYS A 543 -11.01 -7.35 34.61
C LYS A 543 -10.47 -6.73 35.89
N ALA A 544 -9.16 -6.53 36.00
CA ALA A 544 -8.54 -5.87 37.14
C ALA A 544 -8.98 -4.40 37.28
N ALA A 545 -9.10 -3.66 36.16
CA ALA A 545 -9.63 -2.30 36.17
C ALA A 545 -11.10 -2.26 36.67
N GLN A 546 -11.93 -3.15 36.15
CA GLN A 546 -13.35 -3.28 36.56
C GLN A 546 -13.48 -3.62 38.05
N SER A 547 -12.73 -4.61 38.56
CA SER A 547 -12.73 -4.99 39.97
C SER A 547 -12.33 -3.85 40.91
N ASN A 548 -11.46 -2.95 40.43
CA ASN A 548 -11.02 -1.74 41.14
C ASN A 548 -11.86 -0.50 40.79
N GLN A 549 -12.94 -0.64 40.04
CA GLN A 549 -13.84 0.45 39.63
C GLN A 549 -13.10 1.60 38.92
N LYS A 550 -12.07 1.27 38.11
CA LYS A 550 -11.30 2.24 37.35
C LYS A 550 -11.90 2.45 35.97
N PRO A 551 -12.12 3.71 35.54
CA PRO A 551 -12.49 3.99 34.16
C PRO A 551 -11.50 3.34 33.18
N PHE A 552 -12.01 2.47 32.32
CA PHE A 552 -11.26 1.65 31.41
C PHE A 552 -11.67 1.90 29.96
N VAL A 553 -10.70 2.00 29.06
CA VAL A 553 -10.95 1.99 27.62
C VAL A 553 -9.99 1.03 26.91
N LEU A 554 -10.56 0.21 26.04
CA LEU A 554 -9.79 -0.58 25.09
C LEU A 554 -9.77 0.07 23.72
N MET A 555 -8.58 0.21 23.16
CA MET A 555 -8.33 0.73 21.83
C MET A 555 -7.79 -0.39 20.94
N SER A 556 -8.61 -0.88 20.00
CA SER A 556 -8.17 -1.81 18.96
C SER A 556 -7.22 -1.05 18.02
N LEU A 557 -5.94 -1.42 18.04
CA LEU A 557 -4.88 -0.67 17.36
C LEU A 557 -4.87 -0.94 15.87
N ARG A 558 -4.96 -2.20 15.46
CA ARG A 558 -4.85 -2.60 14.06
C ARG A 558 -6.21 -2.95 13.46
N ASN A 559 -6.56 -4.22 13.42
CA ASN A 559 -7.83 -4.66 12.88
C ASN A 559 -8.97 -4.41 13.89
N PRO A 560 -10.13 -3.92 13.44
CA PRO A 560 -11.25 -3.66 14.35
C PRO A 560 -11.84 -4.95 14.98
N TYR A 561 -11.50 -6.11 14.42
CA TYR A 561 -11.96 -7.44 14.88
C TYR A 561 -11.51 -7.78 16.30
N ASP A 562 -10.43 -7.16 16.78
CA ASP A 562 -9.97 -7.29 18.16
C ASP A 562 -11.10 -7.01 19.15
N ALA A 563 -11.99 -6.06 18.83
CA ALA A 563 -13.12 -5.64 19.64
C ALA A 563 -14.03 -6.81 20.09
N ALA A 564 -14.14 -7.85 19.27
CA ALA A 564 -14.95 -9.03 19.57
C ALA A 564 -14.48 -9.81 20.81
N ASN A 565 -13.23 -9.62 21.23
CA ASN A 565 -12.68 -10.28 22.41
C ASN A 565 -12.94 -9.51 23.72
N PHE A 566 -13.53 -8.31 23.63
CA PHE A 566 -13.63 -7.37 24.76
C PHE A 566 -15.03 -6.75 24.92
N GLU A 567 -16.08 -7.50 24.62
CA GLU A 567 -17.49 -7.05 24.72
C GLU A 567 -17.85 -6.53 26.11
N GLU A 568 -17.16 -7.01 27.17
CA GLU A 568 -17.37 -6.61 28.56
C GLU A 568 -16.78 -5.23 28.87
N ALA A 569 -15.88 -4.67 28.03
CA ALA A 569 -15.24 -3.38 28.26
C ALA A 569 -16.27 -2.26 28.43
N GLU A 570 -15.98 -1.26 29.26
CA GLU A 570 -16.85 -0.08 29.46
C GLU A 570 -16.80 0.85 28.25
N ALA A 571 -15.60 1.06 27.70
CA ALA A 571 -15.39 1.82 26.49
C ALA A 571 -14.49 1.04 25.52
N LEU A 572 -14.86 1.09 24.23
CA LEU A 572 -14.21 0.34 23.19
C LEU A 572 -14.15 1.18 21.91
N MET A 573 -12.98 1.25 21.29
CA MET A 573 -12.78 2.00 20.03
C MET A 573 -11.79 1.32 19.10
N ALA A 574 -11.87 1.62 17.80
CA ALA A 574 -10.92 1.19 16.78
C ALA A 574 -10.23 2.38 16.14
N VAL A 575 -8.91 2.26 15.90
CA VAL A 575 -8.07 3.32 15.32
C VAL A 575 -7.39 2.94 14.01
N TYR A 576 -7.37 1.65 13.63
CA TYR A 576 -6.91 1.12 12.34
C TYR A 576 -5.42 1.32 12.02
N GLY A 577 -4.56 1.46 13.03
CA GLY A 577 -3.12 1.61 12.84
C GLY A 577 -2.37 1.51 14.16
N PHE A 578 -1.23 0.82 14.16
CA PHE A 578 -0.53 0.39 15.37
C PHE A 578 0.93 0.85 15.46
N LYS A 579 1.52 1.40 14.39
CA LYS A 579 2.89 1.92 14.47
C LYS A 579 2.94 3.12 15.39
N GLY A 580 3.86 3.07 16.34
CA GLY A 580 3.89 3.97 17.47
C GLY A 580 4.79 5.20 17.30
N TYR A 581 5.68 5.45 18.28
CA TYR A 581 6.59 6.57 18.33
C TYR A 581 8.01 6.06 18.58
N THR A 582 8.91 6.36 17.66
CA THR A 582 10.32 6.00 17.74
C THR A 582 11.19 7.10 17.11
N ASP A 583 12.43 7.20 17.52
CA ASP A 583 13.41 8.17 16.98
C ASP A 583 12.90 9.62 16.90
N GLY A 584 12.08 10.02 17.88
CA GLY A 584 11.58 11.39 17.99
C GLY A 584 10.37 11.69 17.10
N GLN A 585 9.75 10.71 16.43
CA GLN A 585 8.64 10.92 15.52
C GLN A 585 7.51 9.89 15.66
N PHE A 586 6.28 10.30 15.35
CA PHE A 586 5.14 9.40 15.21
C PHE A 586 5.21 8.72 13.86
N LEU A 587 5.16 7.38 13.85
CA LEU A 587 5.17 6.58 12.63
C LEU A 587 3.78 6.48 11.97
N GLN A 588 2.71 6.70 12.76
CA GLN A 588 1.32 6.77 12.28
C GLN A 588 0.52 7.75 13.12
N PRO A 589 -0.52 8.40 12.55
CA PRO A 589 -1.38 9.33 13.29
C PRO A 589 -2.51 8.64 14.08
N ASN A 590 -2.68 7.33 13.99
CA ASN A 590 -3.85 6.58 14.48
C ASN A 590 -3.92 6.53 16.01
N ILE A 591 -2.84 6.10 16.67
CA ILE A 591 -2.77 6.07 18.14
C ILE A 591 -2.93 7.48 18.73
N PRO A 592 -2.24 8.52 18.24
CA PRO A 592 -2.48 9.89 18.66
C PRO A 592 -3.95 10.32 18.54
N ALA A 593 -4.61 10.01 17.43
CA ALA A 593 -6.00 10.37 17.21
C ALA A 593 -6.95 9.68 18.23
N GLY A 594 -6.68 8.40 18.54
CA GLY A 594 -7.42 7.67 19.60
C GLY A 594 -7.24 8.30 20.97
N ILE A 595 -6.01 8.63 21.35
CA ILE A 595 -5.73 9.31 22.64
C ILE A 595 -6.40 10.70 22.70
N GLU A 596 -6.35 11.48 21.64
CA GLU A 596 -7.04 12.78 21.59
C GLU A 596 -8.57 12.62 21.75
N ALA A 597 -9.15 11.56 21.18
CA ALA A 597 -10.57 11.21 21.36
C ALA A 597 -10.89 10.80 22.79
N ILE A 598 -10.05 9.96 23.42
CA ILE A 598 -10.21 9.52 24.82
C ILE A 598 -10.27 10.72 25.77
N PHE A 599 -9.46 11.75 25.54
CA PHE A 599 -9.47 12.97 26.36
C PHE A 599 -10.42 14.07 25.84
N GLY A 600 -11.31 13.75 24.89
CA GLY A 600 -12.35 14.65 24.40
C GLY A 600 -11.83 15.85 23.58
N GLN A 601 -10.62 15.76 23.02
CA GLN A 601 -10.04 16.84 22.21
C GLN A 601 -10.51 16.82 20.75
N THR A 602 -11.04 15.67 20.32
CA THR A 602 -11.62 15.46 18.99
C THR A 602 -13.00 14.81 19.12
N THR A 603 -13.77 14.87 18.03
CA THR A 603 -15.08 14.20 17.97
C THR A 603 -14.97 13.10 16.91
N PRO A 604 -14.78 11.83 17.30
CA PRO A 604 -14.80 10.69 16.41
C PRO A 604 -16.06 10.65 15.55
N GLN A 605 -15.94 10.29 14.28
CA GLN A 605 -17.04 10.15 13.33
C GLN A 605 -16.93 8.87 12.51
N GLY A 606 -15.93 8.03 12.83
CA GLY A 606 -15.71 6.78 12.15
C GLY A 606 -16.90 5.82 12.32
N ARG A 607 -17.14 5.06 11.25
CA ARG A 607 -18.10 3.94 11.24
C ARG A 607 -17.37 2.71 10.73
N LEU A 608 -17.67 1.54 11.29
CA LEU A 608 -17.01 0.30 10.89
C LEU A 608 -17.03 0.10 9.37
N PRO A 609 -15.88 -0.15 8.77
CA PRO A 609 -15.79 -0.46 7.34
C PRO A 609 -15.99 -1.95 7.01
N ALA A 610 -16.20 -2.78 8.04
CA ALA A 610 -16.49 -4.21 7.94
C ALA A 610 -17.35 -4.65 9.12
N ASP A 611 -18.06 -5.78 8.97
CA ASP A 611 -18.70 -6.45 10.10
C ASP A 611 -17.67 -6.97 11.07
N ILE A 612 -17.96 -6.90 12.38
CA ILE A 612 -17.17 -7.58 13.40
C ILE A 612 -17.96 -8.81 13.85
N PRO A 613 -17.48 -10.04 13.59
CA PRO A 613 -18.15 -11.25 14.06
C PRO A 613 -18.07 -11.38 15.58
N SER A 614 -19.05 -12.03 16.18
CA SER A 614 -19.01 -12.39 17.60
C SER A 614 -18.13 -13.62 17.81
N VAL A 615 -17.23 -13.56 18.81
CA VAL A 615 -16.47 -14.74 19.28
C VAL A 615 -17.25 -15.58 20.28
N THR A 616 -18.21 -14.99 20.98
CA THR A 616 -19.06 -15.68 21.97
C THR A 616 -20.24 -16.41 21.33
N HIS A 617 -20.69 -15.94 20.16
CA HIS A 617 -21.78 -16.52 19.37
C HIS A 617 -21.35 -16.68 17.92
N PRO A 618 -20.59 -17.75 17.58
CA PRO A 618 -20.10 -17.98 16.23
C PRO A 618 -21.24 -17.94 15.18
N GLY A 619 -20.96 -17.35 14.03
CA GLY A 619 -21.95 -17.18 12.95
C GLY A 619 -22.87 -15.95 13.09
N THR A 620 -22.72 -15.17 14.17
CA THR A 620 -23.47 -13.90 14.34
C THR A 620 -22.53 -12.68 14.21
N THR A 621 -23.11 -11.55 13.86
CA THR A 621 -22.42 -10.26 13.82
C THR A 621 -22.57 -9.54 15.16
N LEU A 622 -21.45 -9.19 15.78
CA LEU A 622 -21.42 -8.39 17.01
C LEU A 622 -21.66 -6.91 16.72
N TYR A 623 -20.88 -6.34 15.80
CA TYR A 623 -21.04 -4.96 15.35
C TYR A 623 -21.14 -4.96 13.81
N PRO A 624 -22.24 -4.47 13.25
CA PRO A 624 -22.44 -4.51 11.80
C PRO A 624 -21.63 -3.41 11.08
N TYR A 625 -21.36 -3.64 9.81
CA TYR A 625 -20.87 -2.64 8.87
C TYR A 625 -21.64 -1.32 9.00
N GLY A 626 -20.91 -0.22 9.06
CA GLY A 626 -21.51 1.10 9.25
C GLY A 626 -21.80 1.49 10.69
N PHE A 627 -21.56 0.60 11.66
CA PHE A 627 -21.76 0.90 13.07
C PHE A 627 -20.69 1.86 13.61
N GLY A 628 -21.10 2.72 14.51
CA GLY A 628 -20.28 3.64 15.29
C GLY A 628 -21.18 4.50 16.15
N ILE A 629 -20.69 4.96 17.29
CA ILE A 629 -21.47 5.80 18.22
C ILE A 629 -20.86 7.19 18.37
N ASN A 630 -21.71 8.16 18.56
CA ASN A 630 -21.32 9.54 18.88
C ASN A 630 -20.97 9.65 20.36
N LEU A 631 -19.74 10.05 20.68
CA LEU A 631 -19.26 10.18 22.06
C LEU A 631 -20.08 11.14 22.93
N LYS A 632 -20.66 12.20 22.34
CA LYS A 632 -21.42 13.21 23.10
C LYS A 632 -22.83 12.73 23.46
N THR A 633 -23.48 12.06 22.51
CA THR A 633 -24.88 11.65 22.65
C THR A 633 -25.05 10.19 23.09
N GLY A 634 -24.03 9.35 22.88
CA GLY A 634 -24.10 7.89 23.08
C GLY A 634 -24.96 7.17 22.04
N LYS A 635 -25.50 7.89 21.04
CA LYS A 635 -26.39 7.32 20.01
C LYS A 635 -25.56 6.86 18.79
N PRO A 636 -26.05 5.91 17.99
CA PRO A 636 -25.46 5.56 16.70
C PRO A 636 -25.25 6.80 15.80
N LEU A 637 -24.16 6.78 15.01
CA LEU A 637 -23.79 7.83 14.03
C LEU A 637 -24.68 7.76 12.78
#